data_eb1e68b851cd3a2bdcd1c13722bdb8eb
#
_entry.id   eb1e68b851cd3a2bdcd1c13722bdb8eb
#
_cell.length_a   1.000
_cell.length_b   1.000
_cell.length_c   1.000
_cell.angle_alpha   90.00
_cell.angle_beta   90.00
_cell.angle_gamma   90.00
#
_symmetry.space_group_name_H-M   'P 1'
#
loop_
_entity.id
_entity.type
_entity.pdbx_description
1 polymer ?
#
loop_
_entity_poly.entity_id
_entity_poly.type
_entity_poly.pdbx_seq_one_letter_code
_entity_poly.pdbx_strand_id
1 'polypeptide(L)'
;MKNMKSIKKTHFFQPVVLAVLLLSSHAARAQVASLPPVTVTANPLGARELMVPAQQYSGEDLLLRSKTTLGETLDGTPGVSSTYFGPNASRPIIRGQDGDRIRILNNGGALLDVSSLSYDHAVTYDPISIERIEVIRGPSALLYGGSAVGGVVNIIDNRIPDNPGFDTEGGVSGKLTLGLGTGNRERGAGTMVEAGNDRYALHVDVFNRTTGDVNAPVDLTCTKGGSFTISRRICNSQSTVRGGAVGGSVFFDQGHIGASVATYRSNYGTVAEDDVTIDMRSNRAALEGEWRIPGGLIRTVKAQISSTDYQHTEFNGPMPGTVFKNKDSDLRIEALHARVGNFDGLVGFQAETNRFSADGSEAFAPFSRTTQQAAFVYEEYAASWGKLSFGGRLESSKVESFGNPDPALAKFVPGSRSFRPASYALGGLWKVAPQWQLTSNLAYTERAPKDYELFADGPHIATNGYEVGNSALGKERSTQFDVGAVWKSGANTLVVNAYQSRFKNYIGLVQTAGTTRNAGDGEVNPVDDPLNPGFSQATRQDFDPLNEFRYQQVRARFTGLEASGNIRLIDKEATLDLALRADMVRADNLSIGQPLSRIAPVRVGATLKYGSGPFATSLGFDRSSAQTRVPTGDRSTDAYTLWNATASYRVKTGPAQLLWYARLDNLTNQLAYSATSVLTSTVFPKAPLPGRNLKVGLQASF
;
A
#
# COMPACT_ATOMS: atom_id res chain seq x y z
N MET A 1 45.04 3.23 39.00
CA MET A 1 43.98 2.22 39.10
C MET A 1 43.13 2.32 37.85
N LYS A 2 43.18 1.30 37.00
CA LYS A 2 42.57 1.24 35.65
C LYS A 2 41.10 0.85 35.76
N ASN A 3 40.20 1.68 35.17
CA ASN A 3 38.82 1.34 34.93
C ASN A 3 38.67 0.85 33.49
N MET A 4 38.54 -0.44 33.31
CA MET A 4 38.17 -1.09 32.08
C MET A 4 36.65 -0.99 31.89
N LYS A 5 36.17 -0.25 30.89
CA LYS A 5 34.78 -0.31 30.44
C LYS A 5 34.55 -1.59 29.59
N SER A 6 33.70 -2.45 30.09
CA SER A 6 33.21 -3.66 29.44
C SER A 6 32.39 -3.31 28.19
N ILE A 7 32.85 -3.73 27.03
CA ILE A 7 32.11 -3.72 25.77
C ILE A 7 31.16 -4.95 25.79
N LYS A 8 29.86 -4.72 25.93
CA LYS A 8 28.85 -5.77 25.72
C LYS A 8 28.81 -6.13 24.23
N LYS A 9 29.41 -7.26 23.86
CA LYS A 9 29.27 -7.88 22.54
C LYS A 9 27.85 -8.41 22.40
N THR A 10 27.10 -7.93 21.40
CA THR A 10 25.81 -8.43 21.01
C THR A 10 25.94 -9.78 20.30
N HIS A 11 25.67 -10.86 21.02
CA HIS A 11 25.69 -12.24 20.50
C HIS A 11 24.33 -12.67 19.89
N PHE A 12 23.74 -11.86 19.01
CA PHE A 12 22.43 -12.22 18.43
C PHE A 12 22.52 -12.98 17.10
N PHE A 13 23.67 -12.97 16.43
CA PHE A 13 23.86 -13.64 15.13
C PHE A 13 24.30 -15.11 15.19
N GLN A 14 24.83 -15.57 16.31
CA GLN A 14 25.35 -16.96 16.42
C GLN A 14 24.27 -18.06 16.39
N PRO A 15 23.07 -17.92 17.00
CA PRO A 15 22.12 -19.02 16.98
C PRO A 15 21.41 -19.20 15.64
N VAL A 16 21.23 -18.13 14.83
CA VAL A 16 20.55 -18.21 13.53
C VAL A 16 21.42 -18.87 12.47
N VAL A 17 22.72 -18.55 12.45
CA VAL A 17 23.68 -19.17 11.51
C VAL A 17 23.91 -20.67 11.89
N LEU A 18 23.91 -20.99 13.17
CA LEU A 18 24.06 -22.37 13.62
C LEU A 18 22.81 -23.23 13.34
N ALA A 19 21.61 -22.65 13.43
CA ALA A 19 20.37 -23.33 13.07
C ALA A 19 20.26 -23.62 11.56
N VAL A 20 20.70 -22.69 10.69
CA VAL A 20 20.77 -22.93 9.24
C VAL A 20 21.80 -23.98 8.85
N LEU A 21 22.93 -24.02 9.53
CA LEU A 21 23.97 -25.03 9.31
C LEU A 21 23.59 -26.43 9.83
N LEU A 22 22.78 -26.53 10.89
CA LEU A 22 22.28 -27.81 11.41
C LEU A 22 21.12 -28.37 10.58
N LEU A 23 20.31 -27.53 9.94
CA LEU A 23 19.24 -27.96 9.03
C LEU A 23 19.79 -28.47 7.68
N SER A 24 20.96 -27.99 7.23
CA SER A 24 21.58 -28.44 5.99
C SER A 24 22.21 -29.84 6.05
N SER A 25 22.36 -30.45 7.23
CA SER A 25 22.90 -31.78 7.39
C SER A 25 21.90 -32.92 7.18
N HIS A 26 20.60 -32.62 7.11
CA HIS A 26 19.54 -33.55 6.75
C HIS A 26 19.00 -33.20 5.38
N ALA A 27 19.82 -33.32 4.32
CA ALA A 27 19.39 -33.13 2.94
C ALA A 27 18.36 -34.20 2.53
N ALA A 28 17.14 -34.05 2.99
CA ALA A 28 15.99 -34.69 2.37
C ALA A 28 15.87 -34.17 0.93
N ARG A 29 15.55 -35.06 0.01
CA ARG A 29 15.40 -34.79 -1.42
C ARG A 29 14.45 -33.59 -1.63
N ALA A 30 15.01 -32.43 -1.85
CA ALA A 30 14.23 -31.25 -2.24
C ALA A 30 13.75 -31.48 -3.67
N GLN A 31 12.50 -31.84 -3.82
CA GLN A 31 11.83 -31.84 -5.10
C GLN A 31 11.60 -30.37 -5.45
N VAL A 32 12.20 -29.91 -6.53
CA VAL A 32 11.95 -28.55 -7.06
C VAL A 32 10.48 -28.50 -7.46
N ALA A 33 9.64 -27.99 -6.56
CA ALA A 33 8.23 -27.73 -6.88
C ALA A 33 8.22 -26.78 -8.07
N SER A 34 7.64 -27.22 -9.18
CA SER A 34 7.31 -26.31 -10.29
C SER A 34 6.33 -25.31 -9.72
N LEU A 35 6.67 -24.02 -9.71
CA LEU A 35 5.75 -22.97 -9.29
C LEU A 35 4.44 -23.14 -10.04
N PRO A 36 3.29 -23.24 -9.34
CA PRO A 36 2.00 -23.32 -9.99
C PRO A 36 1.80 -22.09 -10.90
N PRO A 37 1.02 -22.22 -11.97
CA PRO A 37 0.75 -21.09 -12.83
C PRO A 37 0.14 -19.96 -12.00
N VAL A 38 0.75 -18.78 -12.12
CA VAL A 38 0.39 -17.60 -11.37
C VAL A 38 -1.08 -17.24 -11.57
N THR A 39 -1.87 -17.37 -10.52
CA THR A 39 -3.29 -17.01 -10.49
C THR A 39 -3.43 -15.71 -9.71
N VAL A 40 -4.20 -14.74 -10.20
CA VAL A 40 -4.53 -13.52 -9.45
C VAL A 40 -5.54 -13.89 -8.38
N THR A 41 -5.12 -13.96 -7.12
CA THR A 41 -5.97 -14.40 -6.00
C THR A 41 -7.06 -13.41 -5.64
N ALA A 42 -6.86 -12.12 -5.90
CA ALA A 42 -7.91 -11.14 -5.72
C ALA A 42 -8.96 -11.13 -6.86
N ASN A 43 -8.86 -12.03 -7.84
CA ASN A 43 -10.00 -12.46 -8.64
C ASN A 43 -10.43 -13.86 -8.16
N PRO A 44 -11.52 -13.99 -7.38
CA PRO A 44 -11.90 -15.25 -6.75
C PRO A 44 -12.18 -16.39 -7.73
N LEU A 45 -12.49 -16.07 -8.99
CA LEU A 45 -12.70 -17.07 -10.05
C LEU A 45 -11.38 -17.58 -10.64
N GLY A 46 -10.24 -17.02 -10.25
CA GLY A 46 -8.92 -17.45 -10.73
C GLY A 46 -8.69 -17.26 -12.23
N ALA A 47 -9.49 -16.44 -12.90
CA ALA A 47 -9.45 -16.28 -14.35
C ALA A 47 -8.11 -15.70 -14.81
N ARG A 48 -7.47 -16.35 -15.78
CA ARG A 48 -6.23 -15.87 -16.42
C ARG A 48 -6.44 -14.63 -17.28
N GLU A 49 -7.66 -14.40 -17.77
CA GLU A 49 -8.04 -13.26 -18.60
C GLU A 49 -8.91 -12.31 -17.77
N LEU A 50 -8.33 -11.21 -17.33
CA LEU A 50 -9.01 -10.17 -16.56
C LEU A 50 -9.57 -9.09 -17.49
N MET A 51 -10.71 -8.50 -17.10
CA MET A 51 -11.35 -7.38 -17.82
C MET A 51 -10.49 -6.12 -17.86
N VAL A 52 -9.67 -5.92 -16.84
CA VAL A 52 -8.60 -4.91 -16.80
C VAL A 52 -7.35 -5.64 -16.36
N PRO A 53 -6.22 -5.47 -17.05
CA PRO A 53 -4.98 -6.14 -16.68
C PRO A 53 -4.62 -5.85 -15.23
N ALA A 54 -4.64 -6.87 -14.38
CA ALA A 54 -4.04 -6.77 -13.05
C ALA A 54 -2.52 -6.77 -13.23
N GLN A 55 -1.85 -5.98 -12.40
CA GLN A 55 -0.40 -5.98 -12.33
C GLN A 55 0.01 -6.79 -11.12
N GLN A 56 0.96 -7.68 -11.33
CA GLN A 56 1.46 -8.57 -10.31
C GLN A 56 2.97 -8.51 -10.27
N TYR A 57 3.51 -8.50 -9.06
CA TYR A 57 4.93 -8.52 -8.78
C TYR A 57 5.23 -9.66 -7.82
N SER A 58 6.16 -10.54 -8.17
CA SER A 58 6.57 -11.70 -7.36
C SER A 58 8.02 -12.08 -7.63
N GLY A 59 8.61 -12.94 -6.81
CA GLY A 59 9.94 -13.49 -7.00
C GLY A 59 11.02 -12.42 -7.16
N GLU A 60 11.92 -12.59 -8.13
CA GLU A 60 13.04 -11.69 -8.39
C GLU A 60 12.58 -10.27 -8.79
N ASP A 61 11.49 -10.15 -9.57
CA ASP A 61 10.96 -8.82 -9.97
C ASP A 61 10.48 -8.03 -8.76
N LEU A 62 9.80 -8.67 -7.80
CA LEU A 62 9.43 -8.04 -6.54
C LEU A 62 10.65 -7.69 -5.69
N LEU A 63 11.63 -8.61 -5.58
CA LEU A 63 12.85 -8.39 -4.79
C LEU A 63 13.65 -7.18 -5.30
N LEU A 64 13.85 -7.08 -6.61
CA LEU A 64 14.60 -5.99 -7.25
C LEU A 64 13.85 -4.65 -7.23
N ARG A 65 12.53 -4.68 -7.18
CA ARG A 65 11.68 -3.49 -7.13
C ARG A 65 11.44 -2.98 -5.70
N SER A 66 11.50 -3.86 -4.70
CA SER A 66 11.09 -3.57 -3.32
C SER A 66 11.85 -2.42 -2.68
N LYS A 67 11.08 -1.44 -2.18
CA LYS A 67 11.54 -0.33 -1.36
C LYS A 67 10.99 -0.43 0.06
N THR A 68 11.29 0.53 0.91
CA THR A 68 10.92 0.51 2.33
C THR A 68 9.42 0.55 2.55
N THR A 69 8.66 1.18 1.64
CA THR A 69 7.21 1.34 1.76
C THR A 69 6.47 0.71 0.59
N LEU A 70 5.20 0.37 0.80
CA LEU A 70 4.32 -0.19 -0.22
C LEU A 70 4.09 0.78 -1.37
N GLY A 71 3.84 2.07 -1.05
CA GLY A 71 3.61 3.10 -2.07
C GLY A 71 4.81 3.26 -2.99
N GLU A 72 6.03 3.35 -2.45
CA GLU A 72 7.24 3.44 -3.26
C GLU A 72 7.58 2.16 -4.02
N THR A 73 7.26 0.99 -3.46
CA THR A 73 7.43 -0.30 -4.15
C THR A 73 6.57 -0.38 -5.41
N LEU A 74 5.37 0.20 -5.37
CA LEU A 74 4.43 0.21 -6.49
C LEU A 74 4.57 1.44 -7.39
N ASP A 75 5.29 2.47 -6.95
CA ASP A 75 5.52 3.67 -7.76
C ASP A 75 6.23 3.31 -9.07
N GLY A 76 5.80 3.97 -10.14
CA GLY A 76 6.26 3.64 -11.48
C GLY A 76 5.53 2.47 -12.13
N THR A 77 4.58 1.83 -11.48
CA THR A 77 3.53 1.04 -12.14
C THR A 77 2.61 1.99 -12.91
N PRO A 78 2.24 1.76 -14.18
CA PRO A 78 1.36 2.66 -14.91
C PRO A 78 0.08 2.96 -14.12
N GLY A 79 -0.25 4.25 -13.95
CA GLY A 79 -1.38 4.74 -13.18
C GLY A 79 -1.24 4.61 -11.67
N VAL A 80 -0.09 4.18 -11.13
CA VAL A 80 0.17 4.11 -9.69
C VAL A 80 1.32 5.05 -9.33
N SER A 81 1.10 5.90 -8.34
CA SER A 81 2.10 6.75 -7.70
C SER A 81 2.07 6.55 -6.18
N SER A 82 2.88 7.28 -5.46
CA SER A 82 3.11 7.15 -4.03
C SER A 82 2.76 8.44 -3.30
N THR A 83 2.17 8.38 -2.12
CA THR A 83 1.94 9.59 -1.29
C THR A 83 3.25 10.20 -0.81
N TYR A 84 4.30 9.42 -0.71
CA TYR A 84 5.65 9.81 -0.27
C TYR A 84 5.68 10.84 0.87
N PHE A 85 5.39 10.38 2.07
CA PHE A 85 5.64 11.18 3.28
C PHE A 85 7.05 10.87 3.83
N GLY A 86 8.07 11.12 3.00
CA GLY A 86 9.42 10.65 3.23
C GLY A 86 9.57 9.14 3.01
N PRO A 87 10.73 8.54 3.34
CA PRO A 87 11.06 7.15 3.00
C PRO A 87 10.39 6.12 3.89
N ASN A 88 9.71 6.50 4.98
CA ASN A 88 9.17 5.58 5.98
C ASN A 88 7.65 5.43 5.91
N ALA A 89 6.92 6.43 5.43
CA ALA A 89 5.47 6.39 5.30
C ALA A 89 5.05 6.73 3.87
N SER A 90 4.33 5.82 3.24
CA SER A 90 3.83 6.01 1.90
C SER A 90 2.79 4.97 1.53
N ARG A 91 1.66 5.44 1.00
CA ARG A 91 0.58 4.62 0.44
C ARG A 91 0.58 4.70 -1.08
N PRO A 92 0.08 3.68 -1.77
CA PRO A 92 -0.16 3.79 -3.20
C PRO A 92 -1.31 4.77 -3.48
N ILE A 93 -1.14 5.56 -4.55
CA ILE A 93 -2.17 6.38 -5.19
C ILE A 93 -2.47 5.70 -6.52
N ILE A 94 -3.72 5.36 -6.80
CA ILE A 94 -4.11 4.73 -8.06
C ILE A 94 -4.98 5.71 -8.84
N ARG A 95 -4.56 6.09 -10.05
CA ARG A 95 -5.29 7.00 -10.94
C ARG A 95 -5.62 8.35 -10.30
N GLY A 96 -4.73 8.84 -9.44
CA GLY A 96 -4.88 10.08 -8.67
C GLY A 96 -5.81 9.97 -7.46
N GLN A 97 -6.30 8.79 -7.12
CA GLN A 97 -7.12 8.54 -5.95
C GLN A 97 -6.28 7.93 -4.84
N ASP A 98 -6.45 8.40 -3.61
CA ASP A 98 -5.69 8.00 -2.43
C ASP A 98 -6.60 7.73 -1.21
N GLY A 99 -5.98 7.49 -0.07
CA GLY A 99 -6.64 7.29 1.21
C GLY A 99 -7.64 6.12 1.16
N ASP A 100 -8.84 6.35 1.64
CA ASP A 100 -9.91 5.35 1.72
C ASP A 100 -10.62 5.06 0.38
N ARG A 101 -10.05 5.49 -0.74
CA ARG A 101 -10.48 5.08 -2.08
C ARG A 101 -9.62 3.97 -2.66
N ILE A 102 -8.54 3.61 -1.95
CA ILE A 102 -7.68 2.47 -2.27
C ILE A 102 -7.78 1.45 -1.15
N ARG A 103 -8.25 0.25 -1.47
CA ARG A 103 -8.30 -0.85 -0.50
C ARG A 103 -6.98 -1.60 -0.49
N ILE A 104 -6.32 -1.69 0.67
CA ILE A 104 -5.16 -2.54 0.86
C ILE A 104 -5.62 -3.81 1.57
N LEU A 105 -5.23 -4.97 1.03
CA LEU A 105 -5.59 -6.29 1.52
C LEU A 105 -4.35 -7.08 1.91
N ASN A 106 -4.52 -8.02 2.82
CA ASN A 106 -3.59 -9.08 3.09
C ASN A 106 -4.28 -10.43 2.89
N ASN A 107 -3.83 -11.22 1.91
CA ASN A 107 -4.44 -12.49 1.48
C ASN A 107 -5.94 -12.37 1.17
N GLY A 108 -6.40 -11.25 0.60
CA GLY A 108 -7.81 -11.01 0.29
C GLY A 108 -8.66 -10.46 1.44
N GLY A 109 -8.19 -10.52 2.68
CA GLY A 109 -8.81 -9.86 3.84
C GLY A 109 -8.34 -8.42 4.02
N ALA A 110 -9.07 -7.61 4.77
CA ALA A 110 -8.70 -6.22 5.01
C ALA A 110 -7.38 -6.10 5.78
N LEU A 111 -6.48 -5.22 5.30
CA LEU A 111 -5.35 -4.75 6.10
C LEU A 111 -5.84 -3.55 6.91
N LEU A 112 -5.93 -3.73 8.21
CA LEU A 112 -6.62 -2.82 9.12
C LEU A 112 -5.57 -2.11 9.99
N ASP A 113 -4.96 -1.06 9.45
CA ASP A 113 -4.09 -0.12 10.14
C ASP A 113 -4.69 1.31 10.07
N VAL A 114 -3.99 2.31 10.59
CA VAL A 114 -4.44 3.72 10.53
C VAL A 114 -3.69 4.52 9.46
N SER A 115 -3.07 3.86 8.50
CA SER A 115 -2.29 4.53 7.46
C SER A 115 -3.14 5.36 6.48
N SER A 116 -4.47 5.18 6.45
CA SER A 116 -5.37 6.03 5.67
C SER A 116 -5.76 7.32 6.37
N LEU A 117 -5.60 7.38 7.69
CA LEU A 117 -5.97 8.53 8.51
C LEU A 117 -5.01 9.71 8.29
N SER A 118 -3.71 9.43 8.25
CA SER A 118 -2.67 10.43 8.04
C SER A 118 -1.57 9.93 7.11
N TYR A 119 -0.90 10.86 6.41
CA TYR A 119 0.15 10.54 5.44
C TYR A 119 1.46 10.08 6.08
N ASP A 120 1.74 10.47 7.31
CA ASP A 120 2.91 10.06 8.11
C ASP A 120 2.75 8.69 8.75
N HIS A 121 1.54 8.12 8.76
CA HIS A 121 1.28 6.79 9.28
C HIS A 121 1.67 5.72 8.25
N ALA A 122 2.68 4.92 8.57
CA ALA A 122 3.16 3.87 7.68
C ALA A 122 2.16 2.71 7.56
N VAL A 123 2.07 2.11 6.38
CA VAL A 123 1.40 0.82 6.15
C VAL A 123 2.19 -0.28 6.87
N THR A 124 1.50 -1.21 7.53
CA THR A 124 2.11 -2.37 8.21
C THR A 124 2.64 -3.39 7.20
N TYR A 125 3.73 -3.06 6.55
CA TYR A 125 4.31 -3.75 5.41
C TYR A 125 5.82 -3.88 5.54
N ASP A 126 6.38 -5.09 5.26
CA ASP A 126 7.80 -5.25 4.97
C ASP A 126 8.01 -6.20 3.78
N PRO A 127 8.80 -5.79 2.78
CA PRO A 127 8.95 -6.55 1.53
C PRO A 127 9.64 -7.92 1.69
N ILE A 128 10.32 -8.16 2.81
CA ILE A 128 11.06 -9.44 3.03
C ILE A 128 10.09 -10.60 3.29
N SER A 129 8.93 -10.32 3.91
CA SER A 129 7.93 -11.34 4.29
C SER A 129 6.87 -11.59 3.23
N ILE A 130 6.98 -10.96 2.06
CA ILE A 130 5.93 -10.98 1.03
C ILE A 130 6.35 -11.84 -0.14
N GLU A 131 5.42 -12.65 -0.63
CA GLU A 131 5.61 -13.45 -1.84
C GLU A 131 5.19 -12.72 -3.11
N ARG A 132 4.07 -11.96 -3.00
CA ARG A 132 3.44 -11.35 -4.18
C ARG A 132 2.64 -10.11 -3.80
N ILE A 133 2.60 -9.13 -4.70
CA ILE A 133 1.70 -7.97 -4.64
C ILE A 133 0.88 -7.93 -5.92
N GLU A 134 -0.42 -7.77 -5.79
CA GLU A 134 -1.37 -7.62 -6.88
C GLU A 134 -2.02 -6.25 -6.84
N VAL A 135 -2.09 -5.56 -7.99
CA VAL A 135 -2.82 -4.30 -8.16
C VAL A 135 -3.99 -4.55 -9.10
N ILE A 136 -5.21 -4.41 -8.58
CA ILE A 136 -6.45 -4.79 -9.26
C ILE A 136 -7.30 -3.55 -9.47
N ARG A 137 -7.87 -3.45 -10.65
CA ARG A 137 -8.78 -2.36 -11.06
C ARG A 137 -9.99 -2.95 -11.79
N GLY A 138 -11.02 -2.15 -11.98
CA GLY A 138 -12.19 -2.57 -12.74
C GLY A 138 -13.20 -3.38 -11.95
N PRO A 139 -14.07 -4.20 -12.60
CA PRO A 139 -15.25 -4.82 -12.00
C PRO A 139 -14.97 -5.69 -10.77
N SER A 140 -13.87 -6.42 -10.75
CA SER A 140 -13.50 -7.28 -9.63
C SER A 140 -13.14 -6.49 -8.36
N ALA A 141 -12.75 -5.22 -8.46
CA ALA A 141 -12.52 -4.36 -7.30
C ALA A 141 -13.80 -4.13 -6.49
N LEU A 142 -14.99 -4.21 -7.14
CA LEU A 142 -16.29 -4.12 -6.49
C LEU A 142 -16.46 -5.12 -5.34
N LEU A 143 -15.86 -6.32 -5.44
CA LEU A 143 -15.93 -7.36 -4.41
C LEU A 143 -15.37 -6.90 -3.05
N TYR A 144 -14.56 -5.84 -3.05
CA TYR A 144 -13.85 -5.33 -1.88
C TYR A 144 -14.43 -4.02 -1.31
N GLY A 145 -15.56 -3.55 -1.84
CA GLY A 145 -16.36 -2.46 -1.28
C GLY A 145 -16.14 -1.10 -1.93
N GLY A 146 -16.92 -0.12 -1.48
CA GLY A 146 -16.88 1.26 -1.94
C GLY A 146 -15.53 1.95 -1.73
N SER A 147 -14.72 1.50 -0.79
CA SER A 147 -13.33 1.93 -0.58
C SER A 147 -12.36 1.40 -1.64
N ALA A 148 -12.81 0.63 -2.63
CA ALA A 148 -12.00 0.15 -3.75
C ALA A 148 -12.28 0.91 -5.07
N VAL A 149 -12.87 2.10 -5.00
CA VAL A 149 -13.22 2.88 -6.19
C VAL A 149 -12.01 3.21 -7.08
N GLY A 150 -10.85 3.49 -6.49
CA GLY A 150 -9.58 3.68 -7.21
C GLY A 150 -8.91 2.37 -7.57
N GLY A 151 -9.13 1.32 -6.79
CA GLY A 151 -8.54 0.00 -6.97
C GLY A 151 -8.21 -0.70 -5.66
N VAL A 152 -7.61 -1.88 -5.80
CA VAL A 152 -7.20 -2.75 -4.70
C VAL A 152 -5.72 -3.07 -4.83
N VAL A 153 -5.01 -3.06 -3.73
CA VAL A 153 -3.65 -3.60 -3.61
C VAL A 153 -3.72 -4.78 -2.66
N ASN A 154 -3.47 -5.99 -3.16
CA ASN A 154 -3.49 -7.20 -2.37
C ASN A 154 -2.06 -7.68 -2.13
N ILE A 155 -1.68 -7.74 -0.87
CA ILE A 155 -0.38 -8.25 -0.40
C ILE A 155 -0.59 -9.72 -0.04
N ILE A 156 0.21 -10.60 -0.59
CA ILE A 156 0.12 -12.02 -0.37
C ILE A 156 1.41 -12.49 0.30
N ASP A 157 1.23 -13.09 1.45
CA ASP A 157 2.22 -13.90 2.18
C ASP A 157 1.73 -15.35 2.22
N ASN A 158 2.54 -16.32 2.52
CA ASN A 158 2.11 -17.73 2.61
C ASN A 158 1.97 -18.18 4.08
N ARG A 159 1.56 -17.30 4.97
CA ARG A 159 1.45 -17.59 6.40
C ARG A 159 0.38 -18.62 6.73
N ILE A 160 -0.64 -18.71 5.88
CA ILE A 160 -1.61 -19.81 5.89
C ILE A 160 -1.50 -20.49 4.53
N PRO A 161 -0.71 -21.56 4.39
CA PRO A 161 -0.56 -22.27 3.11
C PRO A 161 -1.90 -22.79 2.59
N ASP A 162 -2.23 -22.49 1.35
CA ASP A 162 -3.49 -22.90 0.71
C ASP A 162 -3.38 -24.22 -0.07
N ASN A 163 -2.14 -24.70 -0.24
CA ASN A 163 -1.83 -25.96 -0.89
C ASN A 163 -0.74 -26.72 -0.12
N PRO A 164 -0.75 -28.06 -0.15
CA PRO A 164 0.37 -28.84 0.36
C PRO A 164 1.61 -28.57 -0.47
N GLY A 165 2.69 -28.11 0.18
CA GLY A 165 3.96 -27.81 -0.47
C GLY A 165 4.83 -29.04 -0.72
N PHE A 166 4.47 -30.21 -0.11
CA PHE A 166 5.23 -31.43 -0.11
C PHE A 166 4.32 -32.63 -0.33
N ASP A 167 4.89 -33.76 -0.74
CA ASP A 167 4.22 -35.03 -0.91
C ASP A 167 4.03 -35.77 0.43
N THR A 168 3.62 -37.04 0.37
CA THR A 168 3.40 -37.90 1.55
C THR A 168 4.64 -38.15 2.37
N GLU A 169 5.84 -38.07 1.75
CA GLU A 169 7.14 -38.27 2.47
C GLU A 169 7.46 -37.01 3.31
N GLY A 170 6.85 -35.90 2.99
CA GLY A 170 7.07 -34.62 3.64
C GLY A 170 8.35 -33.92 3.19
N GLY A 171 8.55 -32.70 3.72
CA GLY A 171 9.72 -31.93 3.38
C GLY A 171 9.85 -30.65 4.16
N VAL A 172 10.95 -29.95 3.90
CA VAL A 172 11.24 -28.61 4.42
C VAL A 172 11.78 -27.75 3.28
N SER A 173 11.26 -26.55 3.15
CA SER A 173 11.78 -25.52 2.27
C SER A 173 12.06 -24.24 3.06
N GLY A 174 12.89 -23.38 2.51
CA GLY A 174 13.19 -22.13 3.19
C GLY A 174 13.78 -21.08 2.27
N LYS A 175 13.70 -19.84 2.73
CA LYS A 175 14.24 -18.67 2.05
C LYS A 175 14.91 -17.75 3.06
N LEU A 176 16.18 -17.41 2.83
CA LEU A 176 16.93 -16.39 3.56
C LEU A 176 17.18 -15.22 2.64
N THR A 177 16.86 -14.02 3.06
CA THR A 177 17.13 -12.78 2.31
C THR A 177 18.00 -11.86 3.16
N LEU A 178 19.12 -11.39 2.60
CA LEU A 178 20.04 -10.43 3.19
C LEU A 178 20.18 -9.23 2.26
N GLY A 179 20.23 -8.04 2.83
CA GLY A 179 20.37 -6.79 2.05
C GLY A 179 21.15 -5.71 2.79
N LEU A 180 21.97 -4.99 2.04
CA LEU A 180 22.73 -3.82 2.49
C LEU A 180 22.50 -2.66 1.53
N GLY A 181 22.24 -1.46 2.04
CA GLY A 181 22.06 -0.24 1.25
C GLY A 181 22.99 0.89 1.68
N THR A 182 23.54 1.62 0.72
CA THR A 182 24.47 2.73 1.00
C THR A 182 23.75 4.05 1.26
N GLY A 183 22.63 4.31 0.57
CA GLY A 183 21.90 5.58 0.59
C GLY A 183 21.30 5.91 1.94
N ASN A 184 20.87 4.90 2.67
CA ASN A 184 20.28 5.02 4.00
C ASN A 184 20.97 4.13 5.04
N ARG A 185 22.17 3.59 4.75
CA ARG A 185 22.89 2.63 5.62
C ARG A 185 22.02 1.42 5.99
N GLU A 186 21.15 0.99 5.07
CA GLU A 186 20.23 -0.12 5.30
C GLU A 186 20.96 -1.41 5.62
N ARG A 187 20.44 -2.14 6.60
CA ARG A 187 20.78 -3.54 6.92
C ARG A 187 19.49 -4.29 7.12
N GLY A 188 19.21 -5.22 6.24
CA GLY A 188 18.02 -6.05 6.28
C GLY A 188 18.36 -7.53 6.26
N ALA A 189 17.63 -8.30 7.05
CA ALA A 189 17.68 -9.76 7.06
C ALA A 189 16.29 -10.31 7.32
N GLY A 190 15.93 -11.40 6.64
CA GLY A 190 14.72 -12.14 6.93
C GLY A 190 14.82 -13.55 6.45
N THR A 191 14.11 -14.44 7.12
CA THR A 191 14.01 -15.85 6.77
C THR A 191 12.56 -16.30 6.86
N MET A 192 12.20 -17.22 5.99
CA MET A 192 10.98 -18.00 6.08
C MET A 192 11.34 -19.48 5.95
N VAL A 193 10.60 -20.32 6.65
CA VAL A 193 10.72 -21.77 6.60
C VAL A 193 9.32 -22.36 6.53
N GLU A 194 9.14 -23.30 5.64
CA GLU A 194 7.95 -24.11 5.52
C GLU A 194 8.29 -25.57 5.67
N ALA A 195 7.46 -26.32 6.40
CA ALA A 195 7.61 -27.74 6.62
C ALA A 195 6.26 -28.42 6.62
N GLY A 196 6.17 -29.64 6.10
CA GLY A 196 4.91 -30.35 6.06
C GLY A 196 4.93 -31.56 5.17
N ASN A 197 3.72 -32.01 4.82
CA ASN A 197 3.48 -33.08 3.86
C ASN A 197 2.15 -32.82 3.10
N ASP A 198 1.56 -33.83 2.50
CA ASP A 198 0.27 -33.75 1.79
C ASP A 198 -0.93 -33.45 2.70
N ARG A 199 -0.80 -33.53 4.03
CA ARG A 199 -1.90 -33.34 5.01
C ARG A 199 -1.78 -32.10 5.86
N TYR A 200 -0.58 -31.58 6.09
CA TYR A 200 -0.36 -30.36 6.87
C TYR A 200 0.85 -29.59 6.37
N ALA A 201 0.81 -28.30 6.55
CA ALA A 201 1.92 -27.39 6.33
C ALA A 201 2.06 -26.43 7.50
N LEU A 202 3.30 -26.12 7.87
CA LEU A 202 3.67 -25.13 8.86
C LEU A 202 4.50 -24.06 8.18
N HIS A 203 4.29 -22.81 8.56
CA HIS A 203 5.02 -21.64 8.09
C HIS A 203 5.56 -20.85 9.27
N VAL A 204 6.83 -20.43 9.18
CA VAL A 204 7.45 -19.49 10.13
C VAL A 204 8.24 -18.46 9.35
N ASP A 205 8.01 -17.19 9.60
CA ASP A 205 8.82 -16.10 9.07
C ASP A 205 9.29 -15.15 10.18
N VAL A 206 10.50 -14.59 10.01
CA VAL A 206 11.03 -13.51 10.85
C VAL A 206 11.84 -12.56 9.99
N PHE A 207 11.78 -11.28 10.30
CA PHE A 207 12.55 -10.25 9.60
C PHE A 207 12.98 -9.11 10.53
N ASN A 208 14.07 -8.47 10.14
CA ASN A 208 14.57 -7.24 10.78
C ASN A 208 15.23 -6.37 9.71
N ARG A 209 14.93 -5.07 9.72
CA ARG A 209 15.53 -4.08 8.85
C ARG A 209 15.77 -2.79 9.63
N THR A 210 16.98 -2.25 9.51
CA THR A 210 17.38 -0.96 10.12
C THR A 210 17.88 -0.03 9.03
N THR A 211 17.52 1.23 9.10
CA THR A 211 18.03 2.30 8.24
C THR A 211 18.50 3.48 9.08
N GLY A 212 19.48 4.19 8.60
CA GLY A 212 19.77 5.56 9.06
C GLY A 212 19.09 6.58 8.14
N ASP A 213 19.39 7.86 8.36
CA ASP A 213 18.87 8.94 7.52
C ASP A 213 19.29 8.76 6.05
N VAL A 214 18.34 9.05 5.16
CA VAL A 214 18.45 8.84 3.72
C VAL A 214 19.29 9.92 3.06
N ASN A 215 20.18 9.56 2.13
CA ASN A 215 20.96 10.52 1.34
C ASN A 215 20.05 11.43 0.53
N ALA A 216 20.34 12.74 0.57
CA ALA A 216 19.77 13.76 -0.30
C ALA A 216 20.79 14.23 -1.35
N PRO A 217 20.36 14.62 -2.56
CA PRO A 217 21.26 15.21 -3.56
C PRO A 217 21.82 16.59 -3.20
N VAL A 218 21.20 17.28 -2.24
CA VAL A 218 21.53 18.63 -1.78
C VAL A 218 21.73 18.66 -0.27
N ASP A 219 22.34 19.72 0.22
CA ASP A 219 22.44 20.00 1.65
C ASP A 219 21.08 20.45 2.18
N LEU A 220 20.66 19.84 3.30
CA LEU A 220 19.41 20.11 4.00
C LEU A 220 19.70 20.48 5.44
N THR A 221 18.87 21.34 6.00
CA THR A 221 18.91 21.71 7.42
C THR A 221 18.17 20.69 8.28
N CYS A 222 18.64 20.47 9.48
CA CYS A 222 18.04 19.60 10.47
C CYS A 222 18.25 20.20 11.86
N THR A 223 17.17 20.36 12.63
CA THR A 223 17.22 20.83 14.03
C THR A 223 16.68 19.71 14.90
N LYS A 224 17.58 18.85 15.41
CA LYS A 224 17.21 17.69 16.20
C LYS A 224 17.85 17.74 17.59
N GLY A 225 17.05 17.54 18.65
CA GLY A 225 17.50 17.62 20.04
C GLY A 225 18.14 18.98 20.36
N GLY A 226 17.62 20.08 19.82
CA GLY A 226 18.18 21.42 19.96
C GLY A 226 19.48 21.69 19.19
N SER A 227 19.98 20.70 18.42
CA SER A 227 21.20 20.82 17.62
C SER A 227 20.89 21.10 16.16
N PHE A 228 21.37 22.23 15.63
CA PHE A 228 21.26 22.56 14.20
C PHE A 228 22.41 21.94 13.41
N THR A 229 22.09 21.28 12.33
CA THR A 229 23.06 20.67 11.41
C THR A 229 22.68 20.92 9.97
N ILE A 230 23.67 20.91 9.08
CA ILE A 230 23.50 20.95 7.62
C ILE A 230 24.21 19.73 7.05
N SER A 231 23.50 18.92 6.29
CA SER A 231 24.07 17.71 5.69
C SER A 231 23.30 17.26 4.46
N ARG A 232 23.90 16.39 3.65
CA ARG A 232 23.23 15.72 2.53
C ARG A 232 22.40 14.53 3.01
N ARG A 233 21.57 14.76 4.03
CA ARG A 233 20.66 13.77 4.60
C ARG A 233 19.29 14.37 4.79
N ILE A 234 18.25 13.59 4.47
CA ILE A 234 16.87 13.91 4.83
C ILE A 234 16.76 13.74 6.34
N CYS A 235 16.48 14.84 7.05
CA CYS A 235 16.40 14.84 8.51
C CYS A 235 15.34 13.87 9.01
N ASN A 236 15.62 13.19 10.10
CA ASN A 236 14.68 12.33 10.82
C ASN A 236 14.02 11.25 9.91
N SER A 237 14.78 10.66 9.01
CA SER A 237 14.30 9.66 8.05
C SER A 237 14.78 8.24 8.35
N GLN A 238 15.38 8.00 9.51
CA GLN A 238 15.79 6.67 9.96
C GLN A 238 14.59 5.79 10.32
N SER A 239 14.79 4.46 10.29
CA SER A 239 13.79 3.50 10.76
C SER A 239 14.39 2.18 11.25
N THR A 240 13.64 1.51 12.11
CA THR A 240 13.87 0.11 12.50
C THR A 240 12.55 -0.63 12.41
N VAL A 241 12.52 -1.69 11.61
CA VAL A 241 11.34 -2.53 11.39
C VAL A 241 11.69 -3.97 11.74
N ARG A 242 10.81 -4.64 12.47
CA ARG A 242 10.97 -6.07 12.82
C ARG A 242 9.61 -6.74 12.94
N GLY A 243 9.58 -8.00 12.64
CA GLY A 243 8.35 -8.78 12.78
C GLY A 243 8.56 -10.24 12.44
N GLY A 244 7.47 -10.94 12.40
CA GLY A 244 7.43 -12.35 12.03
C GLY A 244 6.05 -12.94 12.25
N ALA A 245 5.89 -14.17 11.82
CA ALA A 245 4.66 -14.91 11.95
C ALA A 245 4.91 -16.40 12.13
N VAL A 246 3.91 -17.06 12.70
CA VAL A 246 3.75 -18.50 12.69
C VAL A 246 2.36 -18.81 12.19
N GLY A 247 2.26 -19.77 11.28
CA GLY A 247 0.98 -20.23 10.76
C GLY A 247 1.08 -21.65 10.23
N GLY A 248 -0.05 -22.15 9.75
CA GLY A 248 -0.10 -23.48 9.16
C GLY A 248 -1.50 -23.86 8.75
N SER A 249 -1.59 -24.97 8.02
CA SER A 249 -2.82 -25.50 7.46
C SER A 249 -2.88 -27.01 7.58
N VAL A 250 -4.11 -27.50 7.69
CA VAL A 250 -4.44 -28.93 7.56
C VAL A 250 -5.22 -29.11 6.26
N PHE A 251 -4.77 -30.08 5.45
CA PHE A 251 -5.37 -30.42 4.16
C PHE A 251 -6.18 -31.70 4.27
N PHE A 252 -7.27 -31.73 3.57
CA PHE A 252 -8.15 -32.89 3.40
C PHE A 252 -8.64 -32.95 1.95
N ASP A 253 -9.25 -34.06 1.53
CA ASP A 253 -9.61 -34.28 0.12
C ASP A 253 -10.43 -33.14 -0.48
N GLN A 254 -11.32 -32.53 0.31
CA GLN A 254 -12.21 -31.47 -0.14
C GLN A 254 -11.70 -30.06 0.15
N GLY A 255 -10.52 -29.87 0.73
CA GLY A 255 -10.04 -28.51 1.00
C GLY A 255 -9.00 -28.42 2.08
N HIS A 256 -9.00 -27.25 2.75
CA HIS A 256 -8.08 -27.00 3.87
C HIS A 256 -8.70 -26.04 4.89
N ILE A 257 -8.11 -26.03 6.07
CA ILE A 257 -8.30 -25.00 7.10
C ILE A 257 -6.95 -24.65 7.70
N GLY A 258 -6.70 -23.39 7.90
CA GLY A 258 -5.43 -22.91 8.45
C GLY A 258 -5.58 -21.67 9.30
N ALA A 259 -4.56 -21.42 10.11
CA ALA A 259 -4.51 -20.24 11.00
C ALA A 259 -3.10 -19.65 11.04
N SER A 260 -3.02 -18.36 11.34
CA SER A 260 -1.75 -17.68 11.57
C SER A 260 -1.85 -16.60 12.64
N VAL A 261 -0.70 -16.32 13.27
CA VAL A 261 -0.49 -15.17 14.13
C VAL A 261 0.76 -14.44 13.68
N ALA A 262 0.68 -13.12 13.58
CA ALA A 262 1.76 -12.28 13.08
C ALA A 262 1.96 -11.05 13.97
N THR A 263 3.19 -10.58 14.09
CA THR A 263 3.54 -9.33 14.77
C THR A 263 4.40 -8.47 13.86
N TYR A 264 4.14 -7.17 13.87
CA TYR A 264 4.90 -6.15 13.17
C TYR A 264 5.21 -5.01 14.12
N ARG A 265 6.45 -4.56 14.15
CA ARG A 265 6.90 -3.41 14.94
C ARG A 265 7.77 -2.51 14.09
N SER A 266 7.54 -1.21 14.18
CA SER A 266 8.30 -0.20 13.45
C SER A 266 8.53 1.00 14.35
N ASN A 267 9.76 1.50 14.38
CA ASN A 267 10.09 2.80 14.93
C ASN A 267 10.75 3.62 13.83
N TYR A 268 10.21 4.79 13.53
CA TYR A 268 10.69 5.63 12.45
C TYR A 268 10.48 7.11 12.73
N GLY A 269 11.33 7.95 12.12
CA GLY A 269 11.18 9.39 12.16
C GLY A 269 10.27 9.93 11.07
N THR A 270 9.55 11.01 11.35
CA THR A 270 8.75 11.78 10.39
C THR A 270 9.60 12.90 9.79
N VAL A 271 9.54 13.07 8.46
CA VAL A 271 10.37 14.09 7.78
C VAL A 271 9.80 15.50 7.96
N ALA A 272 8.51 15.60 8.27
CA ALA A 272 7.85 16.88 8.52
C ALA A 272 8.45 17.58 9.76
N GLU A 273 8.80 16.81 10.78
CA GLU A 273 9.21 17.27 12.09
C GLU A 273 10.51 16.62 12.52
N ASP A 274 11.52 17.44 12.79
CA ASP A 274 12.90 16.98 12.97
C ASP A 274 13.09 16.10 14.22
N ASP A 275 12.24 16.23 15.25
CA ASP A 275 12.30 15.49 16.53
C ASP A 275 11.18 14.45 16.71
N VAL A 276 10.18 14.42 15.81
CA VAL A 276 9.05 13.51 15.97
C VAL A 276 9.36 12.12 15.44
N THR A 277 9.09 11.11 16.26
CA THR A 277 9.20 9.68 15.88
C THR A 277 7.93 8.93 16.20
N ILE A 278 7.64 7.93 15.42
CA ILE A 278 6.49 7.04 15.59
C ILE A 278 6.97 5.65 16.01
N ASP A 279 6.46 5.14 17.14
CA ASP A 279 6.65 3.76 17.59
C ASP A 279 5.34 2.99 17.37
N MET A 280 5.36 2.04 16.45
CA MET A 280 4.22 1.30 15.95
C MET A 280 4.31 -0.18 16.28
N ARG A 281 3.18 -0.77 16.68
CA ARG A 281 2.98 -2.21 16.78
C ARG A 281 1.66 -2.63 16.14
N SER A 282 1.66 -3.77 15.47
CA SER A 282 0.46 -4.41 14.94
C SER A 282 0.56 -5.91 15.20
N ASN A 283 -0.48 -6.49 15.80
CA ASN A 283 -0.61 -7.92 16.01
C ASN A 283 -1.86 -8.39 15.27
N ARG A 284 -1.72 -9.40 14.42
CA ARG A 284 -2.81 -9.95 13.61
C ARG A 284 -2.95 -11.44 13.86
N ALA A 285 -4.18 -11.89 14.01
CA ALA A 285 -4.56 -13.30 13.95
C ALA A 285 -5.50 -13.51 12.77
N ALA A 286 -5.34 -14.59 12.04
CA ALA A 286 -6.19 -14.96 10.91
C ALA A 286 -6.51 -16.44 10.93
N LEU A 287 -7.73 -16.76 10.47
CA LEU A 287 -8.23 -18.12 10.22
C LEU A 287 -8.81 -18.11 8.81
N GLU A 288 -8.42 -19.06 7.99
CA GLU A 288 -8.97 -19.23 6.63
C GLU A 288 -9.29 -20.71 6.36
N GLY A 289 -10.24 -20.92 5.44
CA GLY A 289 -10.54 -22.25 4.97
C GLY A 289 -11.22 -22.24 3.61
N GLU A 290 -10.99 -23.29 2.88
CA GLU A 290 -11.63 -23.59 1.61
C GLU A 290 -12.25 -24.98 1.66
N TRP A 291 -13.52 -25.10 1.26
CA TRP A 291 -14.24 -26.35 1.15
C TRP A 291 -14.77 -26.54 -0.27
N ARG A 292 -14.32 -27.57 -0.96
CA ARG A 292 -14.77 -27.98 -2.28
C ARG A 292 -15.89 -29.02 -2.15
N ILE A 293 -17.02 -28.78 -2.82
CA ILE A 293 -18.23 -29.60 -2.74
C ILE A 293 -18.46 -30.28 -4.09
N PRO A 294 -18.14 -31.56 -4.22
CA PRO A 294 -18.34 -32.27 -5.49
C PRO A 294 -19.83 -32.41 -5.84
N GLY A 295 -20.19 -32.15 -7.10
CA GLY A 295 -21.55 -32.41 -7.64
C GLY A 295 -22.67 -31.49 -7.17
N GLY A 296 -22.36 -30.45 -6.35
CA GLY A 296 -23.35 -29.49 -5.88
C GLY A 296 -23.48 -28.25 -6.76
N LEU A 297 -24.54 -27.46 -6.55
CA LEU A 297 -24.69 -26.14 -7.16
C LEU A 297 -23.59 -25.19 -6.70
N ILE A 298 -23.18 -25.22 -5.45
CA ILE A 298 -22.01 -24.57 -4.91
C ILE A 298 -20.83 -25.53 -4.99
N ARG A 299 -19.81 -25.17 -5.75
CA ARG A 299 -18.59 -25.99 -5.91
C ARG A 299 -17.52 -25.73 -4.85
N THR A 300 -17.47 -24.49 -4.32
CA THR A 300 -16.44 -24.09 -3.34
C THR A 300 -17.00 -23.05 -2.40
N VAL A 301 -16.73 -23.22 -1.12
CA VAL A 301 -16.96 -22.19 -0.09
C VAL A 301 -15.61 -21.80 0.47
N LYS A 302 -15.34 -20.50 0.51
CA LYS A 302 -14.17 -19.91 1.17
C LYS A 302 -14.62 -19.06 2.34
N ALA A 303 -13.92 -19.15 3.46
CA ALA A 303 -14.19 -18.32 4.62
C ALA A 303 -12.86 -17.82 5.20
N GLN A 304 -12.84 -16.54 5.56
CA GLN A 304 -11.69 -15.90 6.22
C GLN A 304 -12.20 -15.05 7.37
N ILE A 305 -11.54 -15.17 8.52
CA ILE A 305 -11.74 -14.31 9.69
C ILE A 305 -10.38 -13.77 10.09
N SER A 306 -10.31 -12.48 10.38
CA SER A 306 -9.09 -11.89 10.92
C SER A 306 -9.39 -10.88 12.00
N SER A 307 -8.44 -10.70 12.91
CA SER A 307 -8.47 -9.66 13.94
C SER A 307 -7.11 -9.00 14.03
N THR A 308 -7.10 -7.68 14.14
CA THR A 308 -5.88 -6.87 14.26
C THR A 308 -5.97 -5.98 15.49
N ASP A 309 -4.91 -5.97 16.30
CA ASP A 309 -4.69 -5.00 17.39
C ASP A 309 -3.50 -4.13 17.01
N TYR A 310 -3.81 -2.89 16.61
CA TYR A 310 -2.85 -1.89 16.17
C TYR A 310 -2.74 -0.78 17.19
N GLN A 311 -1.52 -0.32 17.44
CA GLN A 311 -1.23 0.89 18.19
C GLN A 311 0.02 1.55 17.65
N HIS A 312 0.02 2.88 17.57
CA HIS A 312 1.26 3.63 17.55
C HIS A 312 1.21 4.80 18.53
N THR A 313 2.40 5.26 18.93
CA THR A 313 2.61 6.44 19.75
C THR A 313 3.55 7.37 19.01
N GLU A 314 3.17 8.61 18.88
CA GLU A 314 4.02 9.70 18.42
C GLU A 314 4.83 10.21 19.60
N PHE A 315 6.12 10.44 19.38
CA PHE A 315 7.02 10.97 20.38
C PHE A 315 7.65 12.25 19.85
N ASN A 316 7.63 13.31 20.65
CA ASN A 316 8.42 14.51 20.41
C ASN A 316 9.69 14.44 21.28
N GLY A 317 10.81 14.13 20.67
CA GLY A 317 12.01 13.73 21.40
C GLY A 317 11.74 12.51 22.29
N PRO A 318 11.99 12.59 23.62
CA PRO A 318 11.68 11.50 24.55
C PRO A 318 10.24 11.52 25.10
N MET A 319 9.48 12.57 24.84
CA MET A 319 8.13 12.74 25.41
C MET A 319 7.08 12.06 24.55
N PRO A 320 6.20 11.21 25.15
CA PRO A 320 5.08 10.66 24.43
C PRO A 320 4.06 11.77 24.13
N GLY A 321 3.62 11.81 22.88
CA GLY A 321 2.55 12.66 22.39
C GLY A 321 1.24 11.89 22.24
N THR A 322 0.68 11.89 21.02
CA THR A 322 -0.61 11.24 20.74
C THR A 322 -0.48 9.73 20.58
N VAL A 323 -1.40 8.99 21.19
CA VAL A 323 -1.50 7.53 21.07
C VAL A 323 -2.70 7.17 20.19
N PHE A 324 -2.43 6.55 19.08
CA PHE A 324 -3.44 6.04 18.16
C PHE A 324 -3.63 4.53 18.36
N LYS A 325 -4.86 4.08 18.48
CA LYS A 325 -5.21 2.66 18.61
C LYS A 325 -6.30 2.31 17.61
N ASN A 326 -6.19 1.10 17.06
CA ASN A 326 -7.20 0.55 16.17
C ASN A 326 -7.37 -0.94 16.44
N LYS A 327 -8.59 -1.37 16.81
CA LYS A 327 -8.93 -2.77 16.99
C LYS A 327 -10.00 -3.17 16.00
N ASP A 328 -9.64 -4.11 15.16
CA ASP A 328 -10.45 -4.51 14.02
C ASP A 328 -10.75 -5.99 14.00
N SER A 329 -11.89 -6.32 13.38
CA SER A 329 -12.24 -7.69 13.02
C SER A 329 -12.90 -7.68 11.63
N ASP A 330 -12.49 -8.59 10.78
CA ASP A 330 -13.04 -8.81 9.43
C ASP A 330 -13.45 -10.27 9.27
N LEU A 331 -14.64 -10.47 8.72
CA LEU A 331 -15.17 -11.77 8.28
C LEU A 331 -15.53 -11.66 6.81
N ARG A 332 -15.07 -12.60 6.00
CA ARG A 332 -15.43 -12.72 4.60
C ARG A 332 -15.79 -14.18 4.28
N ILE A 333 -16.92 -14.38 3.61
CA ILE A 333 -17.39 -15.68 3.15
C ILE A 333 -17.75 -15.55 1.67
N GLU A 334 -17.30 -16.49 0.87
CA GLU A 334 -17.57 -16.57 -0.58
C GLU A 334 -18.04 -17.98 -0.93
N ALA A 335 -19.09 -18.05 -1.71
CA ALA A 335 -19.62 -19.30 -2.26
C ALA A 335 -19.56 -19.23 -3.79
N LEU A 336 -18.65 -20.00 -4.38
CA LEU A 336 -18.49 -20.12 -5.83
C LEU A 336 -19.44 -21.20 -6.32
N HIS A 337 -20.29 -20.86 -7.30
CA HIS A 337 -21.19 -21.85 -7.87
C HIS A 337 -20.52 -22.71 -8.95
N ALA A 338 -21.06 -23.87 -9.19
CA ALA A 338 -20.71 -24.71 -10.32
C ALA A 338 -21.08 -23.97 -11.61
N ARG A 339 -20.32 -24.20 -12.67
CA ARG A 339 -20.61 -23.59 -13.96
C ARG A 339 -21.98 -23.95 -14.46
N VAL A 340 -22.84 -22.96 -14.70
CA VAL A 340 -24.19 -23.13 -15.25
C VAL A 340 -24.21 -22.60 -16.67
N GLY A 341 -24.19 -23.50 -17.66
CA GLY A 341 -23.99 -23.12 -19.04
C GLY A 341 -22.65 -22.39 -19.24
N ASN A 342 -22.72 -21.13 -19.62
CA ASN A 342 -21.55 -20.29 -19.82
C ASN A 342 -21.27 -19.32 -18.64
N PHE A 343 -22.05 -19.42 -17.57
CA PHE A 343 -21.90 -18.59 -16.38
C PHE A 343 -21.02 -19.26 -15.33
N ASP A 344 -20.10 -18.49 -14.75
CA ASP A 344 -19.24 -18.83 -13.63
C ASP A 344 -19.18 -17.64 -12.69
N GLY A 345 -19.45 -17.84 -11.41
CA GLY A 345 -19.57 -16.71 -10.51
C GLY A 345 -19.57 -17.09 -9.04
N LEU A 346 -19.86 -16.10 -8.22
CA LEU A 346 -19.90 -16.23 -6.77
C LEU A 346 -20.90 -15.28 -6.14
N VAL A 347 -21.35 -15.67 -4.97
CA VAL A 347 -22.00 -14.80 -3.99
C VAL A 347 -21.17 -14.73 -2.74
N GLY A 348 -21.20 -13.61 -2.04
CA GLY A 348 -20.41 -13.46 -0.83
C GLY A 348 -21.02 -12.51 0.17
N PHE A 349 -20.49 -12.61 1.39
CA PHE A 349 -20.82 -11.76 2.53
C PHE A 349 -19.52 -11.28 3.20
N GLN A 350 -19.53 -10.04 3.67
CA GLN A 350 -18.42 -9.46 4.45
C GLN A 350 -18.98 -8.69 5.64
N ALA A 351 -18.33 -8.80 6.79
CA ALA A 351 -18.62 -7.99 7.96
C ALA A 351 -17.31 -7.48 8.56
N GLU A 352 -17.26 -6.21 8.87
CA GLU A 352 -16.07 -5.51 9.37
C GLU A 352 -16.48 -4.63 10.55
N THR A 353 -15.70 -4.67 11.62
CA THR A 353 -15.85 -3.78 12.77
C THR A 353 -14.50 -3.17 13.10
N ASN A 354 -14.46 -1.85 13.15
CA ASN A 354 -13.30 -1.05 13.49
C ASN A 354 -13.61 -0.25 14.76
N ARG A 355 -12.65 -0.21 15.70
CA ARG A 355 -12.70 0.61 16.90
C ARG A 355 -11.44 1.44 16.99
N PHE A 356 -11.59 2.71 16.73
CA PHE A 356 -10.49 3.67 16.68
C PHE A 356 -10.49 4.57 17.90
N SER A 357 -9.29 4.97 18.35
CA SER A 357 -9.10 6.07 19.31
C SER A 357 -7.79 6.81 19.03
N ALA A 358 -7.83 8.13 19.16
CA ALA A 358 -6.67 9.00 19.25
C ALA A 358 -6.72 9.75 20.58
N ASP A 359 -5.64 9.70 21.35
CA ASP A 359 -5.56 10.23 22.72
C ASP A 359 -4.23 10.99 22.88
N GLY A 360 -4.32 12.31 23.08
CA GLY A 360 -3.18 13.21 23.18
C GLY A 360 -3.46 14.57 22.54
N SER A 361 -2.48 15.48 22.61
CA SER A 361 -2.62 16.88 22.19
C SER A 361 -2.88 17.04 20.70
N GLU A 362 -2.39 16.13 19.87
CA GLU A 362 -2.55 16.15 18.41
C GLU A 362 -3.70 15.25 17.94
N ALA A 363 -4.57 14.79 18.85
CA ALA A 363 -5.75 14.06 18.48
C ALA A 363 -6.70 14.95 17.66
N PHE A 364 -6.89 14.62 16.40
CA PHE A 364 -7.80 15.33 15.49
C PHE A 364 -9.08 14.54 15.15
N ALA A 365 -9.17 13.27 15.54
CA ALA A 365 -10.34 12.42 15.34
C ALA A 365 -10.80 11.81 16.70
N PRO A 366 -12.13 11.68 16.92
CA PRO A 366 -12.66 11.18 18.17
C PRO A 366 -12.49 9.67 18.34
N PHE A 367 -12.76 9.17 19.53
CA PHE A 367 -13.01 7.74 19.74
C PHE A 367 -14.22 7.33 18.92
N SER A 368 -14.07 6.34 18.08
CA SER A 368 -15.10 5.97 17.10
C SER A 368 -15.27 4.45 16.98
N ARG A 369 -16.41 4.07 16.43
CA ARG A 369 -16.68 2.71 15.97
C ARG A 369 -17.32 2.77 14.58
N THR A 370 -16.75 2.02 13.66
CA THR A 370 -17.38 1.76 12.36
C THR A 370 -17.75 0.29 12.27
N THR A 371 -19.01 0.01 11.97
CA THR A 371 -19.51 -1.34 11.69
C THR A 371 -20.02 -1.36 10.25
N GLN A 372 -19.51 -2.30 9.45
CA GLN A 372 -19.88 -2.43 8.06
C GLN A 372 -20.24 -3.88 7.74
N GLN A 373 -21.30 -4.08 6.98
CA GLN A 373 -21.74 -5.37 6.48
C GLN A 373 -22.08 -5.23 5.00
N ALA A 374 -21.79 -6.26 4.22
CA ALA A 374 -22.03 -6.25 2.80
C ALA A 374 -22.40 -7.63 2.26
N ALA A 375 -23.31 -7.65 1.30
CA ALA A 375 -23.56 -8.80 0.44
C ALA A 375 -23.18 -8.42 -1.00
N PHE A 376 -22.61 -9.35 -1.73
CA PHE A 376 -22.15 -9.10 -3.09
C PHE A 376 -22.33 -10.34 -3.98
N VAL A 377 -22.42 -10.08 -5.29
CA VAL A 377 -22.48 -11.07 -6.35
C VAL A 377 -21.55 -10.65 -7.47
N TYR A 378 -20.90 -11.61 -8.09
CA TYR A 378 -20.06 -11.40 -9.27
C TYR A 378 -20.20 -12.58 -10.21
N GLU A 379 -20.46 -12.30 -11.49
CA GLU A 379 -20.70 -13.27 -12.54
C GLU A 379 -19.83 -12.98 -13.76
N GLU A 380 -19.35 -14.05 -14.38
CA GLU A 380 -18.70 -14.02 -15.69
C GLU A 380 -19.46 -14.91 -16.67
N TYR A 381 -19.77 -14.37 -17.84
CA TYR A 381 -20.33 -15.10 -18.98
C TYR A 381 -19.25 -15.27 -20.03
N ALA A 382 -18.84 -16.51 -20.29
CA ALA A 382 -17.84 -16.85 -21.30
C ALA A 382 -18.48 -17.18 -22.65
N ALA A 383 -18.00 -16.55 -23.73
CA ALA A 383 -18.43 -16.77 -25.08
C ALA A 383 -17.24 -16.98 -26.04
N SER A 384 -17.48 -17.44 -27.26
CA SER A 384 -16.42 -17.65 -28.27
C SER A 384 -15.71 -16.36 -28.65
N TRP A 385 -16.40 -15.22 -28.62
CA TRP A 385 -15.85 -13.89 -28.91
C TRP A 385 -15.12 -13.24 -27.72
N GLY A 386 -15.24 -13.80 -26.51
CA GLY A 386 -14.64 -13.21 -25.30
C GLY A 386 -15.45 -13.48 -24.05
N LYS A 387 -15.62 -12.43 -23.20
CA LYS A 387 -16.22 -12.58 -21.90
C LYS A 387 -16.97 -11.31 -21.51
N LEU A 388 -18.11 -11.45 -20.80
CA LEU A 388 -18.74 -10.37 -20.04
C LEU A 388 -18.59 -10.66 -18.54
N SER A 389 -18.47 -9.63 -17.73
CA SER A 389 -18.57 -9.74 -16.28
C SER A 389 -19.52 -8.67 -15.74
N PHE A 390 -20.25 -9.03 -14.70
CA PHE A 390 -21.11 -8.08 -14.00
C PHE A 390 -21.17 -8.43 -12.53
N GLY A 391 -21.42 -7.42 -11.71
CA GLY A 391 -21.51 -7.62 -10.29
C GLY A 391 -22.26 -6.50 -9.61
N GLY A 392 -22.68 -6.79 -8.38
CA GLY A 392 -23.35 -5.87 -7.51
C GLY A 392 -22.93 -6.09 -6.06
N ARG A 393 -22.94 -5.02 -5.28
CA ARG A 393 -22.65 -5.03 -3.84
C ARG A 393 -23.57 -4.06 -3.13
N LEU A 394 -24.18 -4.55 -2.06
CA LEU A 394 -25.01 -3.75 -1.15
C LEU A 394 -24.34 -3.73 0.23
N GLU A 395 -24.21 -2.56 0.80
CA GLU A 395 -23.56 -2.37 2.09
C GLU A 395 -24.49 -1.70 3.11
N SER A 396 -24.24 -1.97 4.37
CA SER A 396 -24.77 -1.21 5.51
C SER A 396 -23.59 -0.77 6.35
N SER A 397 -23.44 0.52 6.55
CA SER A 397 -22.35 1.10 7.34
C SER A 397 -22.90 2.01 8.40
N LYS A 398 -22.47 1.79 9.65
CA LYS A 398 -22.76 2.66 10.80
C LYS A 398 -21.47 3.20 11.35
N VAL A 399 -21.38 4.52 11.48
CA VAL A 399 -20.22 5.25 12.00
C VAL A 399 -20.67 5.98 13.26
N GLU A 400 -20.01 5.73 14.39
CA GLU A 400 -20.33 6.27 15.71
C GLU A 400 -19.11 6.99 16.27
N SER A 401 -19.30 8.23 16.71
CA SER A 401 -18.35 8.99 17.53
C SER A 401 -18.78 8.90 18.99
N PHE A 402 -17.85 8.59 19.88
CA PHE A 402 -18.05 8.59 21.33
C PHE A 402 -17.48 9.85 21.99
N GLY A 403 -16.98 10.80 21.20
CA GLY A 403 -16.21 11.92 21.71
C GLY A 403 -14.80 11.50 22.13
N ASN A 404 -14.29 12.14 23.15
CA ASN A 404 -13.06 11.73 23.84
C ASN A 404 -13.31 11.73 25.34
N PRO A 405 -12.89 10.71 26.10
CA PRO A 405 -13.06 10.66 27.56
C PRO A 405 -12.19 11.70 28.30
N ASP A 406 -11.15 12.25 27.66
CA ASP A 406 -10.36 13.34 28.22
C ASP A 406 -11.16 14.66 28.14
N PRO A 407 -11.45 15.33 29.30
CA PRO A 407 -12.13 16.61 29.30
C PRO A 407 -11.41 17.72 28.52
N ALA A 408 -10.08 17.65 28.41
CA ALA A 408 -9.30 18.60 27.62
C ALA A 408 -9.57 18.48 26.10
N LEU A 409 -10.10 17.34 25.66
CA LEU A 409 -10.48 17.05 24.28
C LEU A 409 -12.02 17.01 24.11
N ALA A 410 -12.76 17.72 24.95
CA ALA A 410 -14.23 17.78 24.90
C ALA A 410 -14.82 18.38 23.62
N LYS A 411 -14.00 18.94 22.73
CA LYS A 411 -14.37 19.43 21.41
C LYS A 411 -14.99 18.36 20.50
N PHE A 412 -14.68 17.09 20.74
CA PHE A 412 -15.24 15.99 19.97
C PHE A 412 -16.67 15.67 20.41
N VAL A 413 -17.61 15.79 19.48
CA VAL A 413 -19.03 15.59 19.75
C VAL A 413 -19.42 14.13 19.53
N PRO A 414 -20.06 13.46 20.50
CA PRO A 414 -20.68 12.16 20.28
C PRO A 414 -21.78 12.23 19.21
N GLY A 415 -21.87 11.20 18.37
CA GLY A 415 -22.87 11.17 17.33
C GLY A 415 -22.85 9.84 16.56
N SER A 416 -23.86 9.64 15.74
CA SER A 416 -23.98 8.42 14.92
C SER A 416 -24.57 8.73 13.56
N ARG A 417 -24.02 8.09 12.52
CA ARG A 417 -24.50 8.17 11.13
C ARG A 417 -24.59 6.77 10.53
N SER A 418 -25.64 6.53 9.79
CA SER A 418 -25.83 5.25 9.07
C SER A 418 -26.00 5.50 7.59
N PHE A 419 -25.40 4.63 6.78
CA PHE A 419 -25.38 4.73 5.32
C PHE A 419 -25.68 3.36 4.70
N ARG A 420 -26.26 3.37 3.50
CA ARG A 420 -26.51 2.16 2.69
C ARG A 420 -25.92 2.37 1.30
N PRO A 421 -24.60 2.16 1.13
CA PRO A 421 -23.96 2.21 -0.19
C PRO A 421 -24.41 1.05 -1.08
N ALA A 422 -24.51 1.33 -2.39
CA ALA A 422 -24.75 0.32 -3.42
C ALA A 422 -23.76 0.54 -4.57
N SER A 423 -23.18 -0.53 -5.07
CA SER A 423 -22.19 -0.45 -6.15
C SER A 423 -22.48 -1.53 -7.19
N TYR A 424 -22.26 -1.19 -8.46
CA TYR A 424 -22.49 -2.07 -9.60
C TYR A 424 -21.39 -1.92 -10.62
N ALA A 425 -21.04 -3.00 -11.30
CA ALA A 425 -20.07 -2.97 -12.38
C ALA A 425 -20.46 -3.90 -13.52
N LEU A 426 -20.13 -3.49 -14.74
CA LEU A 426 -20.28 -4.26 -15.97
C LEU A 426 -18.98 -4.15 -16.75
N GLY A 427 -18.40 -5.26 -17.15
CA GLY A 427 -17.20 -5.33 -17.97
C GLY A 427 -17.35 -6.21 -19.19
N GLY A 428 -16.59 -5.93 -20.23
CA GLY A 428 -16.51 -6.74 -21.45
C GLY A 428 -15.06 -6.90 -21.89
N LEU A 429 -14.74 -8.10 -22.36
CA LEU A 429 -13.49 -8.44 -23.03
C LEU A 429 -13.82 -9.08 -24.37
N TRP A 430 -13.30 -8.53 -25.46
CA TRP A 430 -13.53 -9.01 -26.83
C TRP A 430 -12.23 -9.45 -27.46
N LYS A 431 -12.17 -10.68 -27.93
CA LYS A 431 -11.07 -11.23 -28.76
C LYS A 431 -11.33 -10.85 -30.21
N VAL A 432 -10.86 -9.67 -30.61
CA VAL A 432 -11.13 -9.11 -31.94
C VAL A 432 -10.20 -9.68 -33.04
N ALA A 433 -9.06 -10.22 -32.63
CA ALA A 433 -8.12 -10.94 -33.48
C ALA A 433 -7.25 -11.88 -32.60
N PRO A 434 -6.50 -12.84 -33.17
CA PRO A 434 -5.69 -13.78 -32.39
C PRO A 434 -4.71 -13.12 -31.41
N GLN A 435 -4.23 -11.92 -31.73
CA GLN A 435 -3.26 -11.17 -30.93
C GLN A 435 -3.87 -9.96 -30.21
N TRP A 436 -5.14 -9.61 -30.46
CA TRP A 436 -5.77 -8.40 -29.97
C TRP A 436 -7.00 -8.68 -29.11
N GLN A 437 -7.01 -8.07 -27.96
CA GLN A 437 -8.17 -8.03 -27.06
C GLN A 437 -8.54 -6.57 -26.80
N LEU A 438 -9.83 -6.28 -26.82
CA LEU A 438 -10.38 -5.01 -26.38
C LEU A 438 -11.08 -5.23 -25.05
N THR A 439 -11.01 -4.26 -24.16
CA THR A 439 -11.70 -4.28 -22.87
C THR A 439 -12.51 -3.02 -22.69
N SER A 440 -13.62 -3.13 -22.00
CA SER A 440 -14.41 -1.99 -21.54
C SER A 440 -15.00 -2.29 -20.19
N ASN A 441 -15.11 -1.29 -19.33
CA ASN A 441 -15.69 -1.41 -18.01
C ASN A 441 -16.50 -0.16 -17.68
N LEU A 442 -17.68 -0.36 -17.08
CA LEU A 442 -18.51 0.68 -16.49
C LEU A 442 -18.80 0.30 -15.04
N ALA A 443 -18.42 1.16 -14.11
CA ALA A 443 -18.67 0.98 -12.69
C ALA A 443 -19.39 2.18 -12.09
N TYR A 444 -20.41 1.91 -11.28
CA TYR A 444 -21.03 2.87 -10.38
C TYR A 444 -20.71 2.45 -8.94
N THR A 445 -20.15 3.36 -8.15
CA THR A 445 -19.70 3.04 -6.80
C THR A 445 -20.19 4.09 -5.81
N GLU A 446 -20.72 3.64 -4.69
CA GLU A 446 -21.03 4.47 -3.53
C GLU A 446 -20.11 4.09 -2.35
N ARG A 447 -19.62 5.09 -1.61
CA ARG A 447 -18.81 4.94 -0.40
C ARG A 447 -19.45 5.70 0.75
N ALA A 448 -19.53 5.09 1.93
CA ALA A 448 -19.87 5.80 3.16
C ALA A 448 -18.71 6.72 3.58
N PRO A 449 -18.98 7.90 4.15
CA PRO A 449 -17.96 8.70 4.80
C PRO A 449 -17.30 7.94 5.96
N LYS A 450 -16.03 8.25 6.23
CA LYS A 450 -15.28 7.74 7.37
C LYS A 450 -15.54 8.56 8.63
N ASP A 451 -15.14 8.03 9.77
CA ASP A 451 -15.30 8.67 11.08
C ASP A 451 -14.62 10.04 11.15
N TYR A 452 -13.36 10.16 10.69
CA TYR A 452 -12.65 11.43 10.65
C TYR A 452 -13.25 12.42 9.62
N GLU A 453 -13.77 11.95 8.48
CA GLU A 453 -14.48 12.81 7.53
C GLU A 453 -15.76 13.42 8.15
N LEU A 454 -16.39 12.69 9.07
CA LEU A 454 -17.62 13.13 9.74
C LEU A 454 -17.36 13.94 11.02
N PHE A 455 -16.33 13.58 11.80
CA PHE A 455 -16.22 14.00 13.19
C PHE A 455 -14.84 14.54 13.60
N ALA A 456 -13.90 14.73 12.66
CA ALA A 456 -12.62 15.34 12.99
C ALA A 456 -12.81 16.76 13.54
N ASP A 457 -11.99 17.15 14.52
CA ASP A 457 -11.89 18.51 15.04
C ASP A 457 -10.55 18.68 15.78
N GLY A 458 -9.46 18.89 15.06
CA GLY A 458 -8.16 18.99 15.70
C GLY A 458 -7.00 19.33 14.79
N PRO A 459 -5.84 19.63 15.41
CA PRO A 459 -4.62 19.90 14.71
C PRO A 459 -4.08 18.62 14.05
N HIS A 460 -3.56 18.77 12.85
CA HIS A 460 -2.85 17.73 12.11
C HIS A 460 -1.49 18.32 11.70
N ILE A 461 -0.56 18.30 12.65
CA ILE A 461 0.72 19.01 12.55
C ILE A 461 1.55 18.48 11.38
N ALA A 462 1.58 17.16 11.19
CA ALA A 462 2.29 16.51 10.08
C ALA A 462 1.89 17.05 8.69
N THR A 463 0.67 17.54 8.53
CA THR A 463 0.17 18.15 7.28
C THR A 463 0.04 19.67 7.33
N ASN A 464 0.42 20.28 8.44
CA ASN A 464 0.34 21.73 8.69
C ASN A 464 -1.08 22.28 8.52
N GLY A 465 -2.06 21.60 9.11
CA GLY A 465 -3.46 21.97 9.00
C GLY A 465 -4.27 21.66 10.25
N TYR A 466 -5.40 22.35 10.42
CA TYR A 466 -6.44 22.02 11.37
C TYR A 466 -7.63 21.41 10.64
N GLU A 467 -7.94 20.14 10.92
CA GLU A 467 -8.97 19.40 10.21
C GLU A 467 -10.32 19.44 10.93
N VAL A 468 -11.38 19.76 10.17
CA VAL A 468 -12.76 19.81 10.67
C VAL A 468 -13.64 18.89 9.85
N GLY A 469 -14.23 17.90 10.51
CA GLY A 469 -15.19 16.98 9.96
C GLY A 469 -16.53 17.67 9.62
N ASN A 470 -17.37 16.93 8.91
CA ASN A 470 -18.72 17.41 8.59
C ASN A 470 -19.73 16.28 8.73
N SER A 471 -20.48 16.30 9.83
CA SER A 471 -21.50 15.30 10.12
C SER A 471 -22.68 15.30 9.15
N ALA A 472 -22.82 16.32 8.30
CA ALA A 472 -23.86 16.41 7.26
C ALA A 472 -23.49 15.70 5.95
N LEU A 473 -22.27 15.16 5.81
CA LEU A 473 -21.83 14.46 4.59
C LEU A 473 -22.78 13.30 4.25
N GLY A 474 -23.11 13.18 2.98
CA GLY A 474 -23.78 12.03 2.39
C GLY A 474 -22.78 11.03 1.82
N LYS A 475 -23.28 9.93 1.22
CA LYS A 475 -22.43 8.96 0.51
C LYS A 475 -21.68 9.62 -0.64
N GLU A 476 -20.41 9.32 -0.79
CA GLU A 476 -19.65 9.63 -2.01
C GLU A 476 -20.13 8.75 -3.16
N ARG A 477 -20.28 9.31 -4.37
CA ARG A 477 -20.78 8.61 -5.55
C ARG A 477 -19.89 8.86 -6.74
N SER A 478 -19.47 7.78 -7.38
CA SER A 478 -18.68 7.85 -8.61
C SER A 478 -19.27 7.02 -9.74
N THR A 479 -19.02 7.46 -10.96
CA THR A 479 -19.21 6.66 -12.17
C THR A 479 -17.89 6.64 -12.92
N GLN A 480 -17.39 5.44 -13.18
CA GLN A 480 -16.13 5.22 -13.87
C GLN A 480 -16.37 4.45 -15.17
N PHE A 481 -15.73 4.91 -16.23
CA PHE A 481 -15.71 4.27 -17.53
C PHE A 481 -14.25 4.04 -17.95
N ASP A 482 -13.94 2.83 -18.40
CA ASP A 482 -12.63 2.41 -18.87
C ASP A 482 -12.76 1.77 -20.25
N VAL A 483 -11.78 2.01 -21.12
CA VAL A 483 -11.57 1.27 -22.37
C VAL A 483 -10.10 0.92 -22.51
N GLY A 484 -9.82 -0.28 -22.94
CA GLY A 484 -8.46 -0.77 -23.09
C GLY A 484 -8.26 -1.63 -24.33
N ALA A 485 -7.00 -1.72 -24.72
CA ALA A 485 -6.54 -2.63 -25.78
C ALA A 485 -5.30 -3.38 -25.29
N VAL A 486 -5.29 -4.69 -25.49
CA VAL A 486 -4.17 -5.57 -25.20
C VAL A 486 -3.75 -6.24 -26.49
N TRP A 487 -2.48 -6.07 -26.86
CA TRP A 487 -1.84 -6.78 -27.94
C TRP A 487 -0.77 -7.70 -27.39
N LYS A 488 -0.73 -8.94 -27.85
CA LYS A 488 0.27 -9.93 -27.46
C LYS A 488 0.70 -10.77 -28.65
N SER A 489 2.02 -10.86 -28.87
CA SER A 489 2.62 -11.70 -29.90
C SER A 489 3.94 -12.28 -29.39
N GLY A 490 3.94 -13.54 -28.97
CA GLY A 490 5.07 -14.14 -28.29
C GLY A 490 5.42 -13.39 -27.00
N ALA A 491 6.66 -12.93 -26.88
CA ALA A 491 7.16 -12.13 -25.75
C ALA A 491 6.79 -10.63 -25.87
N ASN A 492 6.33 -10.19 -27.05
CA ASN A 492 5.95 -8.80 -27.28
C ASN A 492 4.54 -8.53 -26.73
N THR A 493 4.39 -7.44 -26.01
CA THR A 493 3.11 -7.03 -25.42
C THR A 493 2.92 -5.52 -25.52
N LEU A 494 1.68 -5.11 -25.68
CA LEU A 494 1.25 -3.71 -25.53
C LEU A 494 -0.08 -3.69 -24.82
N VAL A 495 -0.16 -2.90 -23.78
CA VAL A 495 -1.40 -2.65 -23.02
C VAL A 495 -1.61 -1.15 -22.99
N VAL A 496 -2.75 -0.70 -23.45
CA VAL A 496 -3.17 0.71 -23.38
C VAL A 496 -4.54 0.76 -22.74
N ASN A 497 -4.74 1.68 -21.80
CA ASN A 497 -6.00 1.87 -21.12
C ASN A 497 -6.29 3.36 -20.95
N ALA A 498 -7.51 3.79 -21.31
CA ALA A 498 -8.01 5.13 -21.07
C ALA A 498 -9.20 5.06 -20.11
N TYR A 499 -9.29 6.02 -19.19
CA TYR A 499 -10.35 6.02 -18.20
C TYR A 499 -10.86 7.43 -17.87
N GLN A 500 -12.10 7.48 -17.39
CA GLN A 500 -12.68 8.66 -16.77
C GLN A 500 -13.53 8.26 -15.57
N SER A 501 -13.27 8.88 -14.41
CA SER A 501 -14.10 8.78 -13.20
C SER A 501 -14.74 10.13 -12.91
N ARG A 502 -16.04 10.15 -12.70
CA ARG A 502 -16.83 11.34 -12.34
C ARG A 502 -17.46 11.13 -10.97
N PHE A 503 -17.13 12.02 -10.05
CA PHE A 503 -17.73 12.05 -8.73
C PHE A 503 -18.80 13.15 -8.69
N LYS A 504 -19.98 12.76 -8.21
CA LYS A 504 -21.07 13.70 -8.00
C LYS A 504 -20.86 14.49 -6.69
N ASN A 505 -20.31 13.82 -5.69
CA ASN A 505 -20.04 14.34 -4.35
C ASN A 505 -18.77 13.69 -3.75
N TYR A 506 -17.64 14.02 -4.36
CA TYR A 506 -16.31 13.66 -3.87
C TYR A 506 -16.08 14.31 -2.51
N ILE A 507 -15.72 13.50 -1.50
CA ILE A 507 -15.38 14.01 -0.18
C ILE A 507 -13.91 14.44 -0.21
N GLY A 508 -13.70 15.76 -0.19
CA GLY A 508 -12.36 16.35 -0.20
C GLY A 508 -12.13 17.19 1.04
N LEU A 509 -10.89 17.26 1.48
CA LEU A 509 -10.42 18.17 2.50
C LEU A 509 -10.12 19.51 1.80
N VAL A 510 -10.88 20.55 2.08
CA VAL A 510 -10.84 21.85 1.40
C VAL A 510 -10.48 22.94 2.39
N GLN A 511 -9.47 23.74 2.07
CA GLN A 511 -9.07 24.88 2.90
C GLN A 511 -10.19 25.89 2.98
N THR A 512 -10.53 26.33 4.20
CA THR A 512 -11.45 27.43 4.46
C THR A 512 -10.68 28.75 4.30
N ALA A 513 -11.06 29.53 3.29
CA ALA A 513 -10.35 30.76 2.95
C ALA A 513 -10.34 31.75 4.13
N GLY A 514 -9.14 32.23 4.50
CA GLY A 514 -8.94 33.24 5.53
C GLY A 514 -9.24 32.77 6.97
N THR A 515 -9.39 31.45 7.19
CA THR A 515 -9.66 30.91 8.53
C THR A 515 -8.45 30.11 9.01
N THR A 516 -7.94 30.51 10.19
CA THR A 516 -6.92 29.75 10.92
C THR A 516 -7.46 29.36 12.29
N ARG A 517 -6.92 28.30 12.88
CA ARG A 517 -7.24 27.86 14.23
C ARG A 517 -5.97 27.69 15.04
N ASN A 518 -6.09 27.88 16.34
CA ASN A 518 -5.03 27.57 17.27
C ASN A 518 -4.85 26.04 17.39
N ALA A 519 -3.62 25.58 17.33
CA ALA A 519 -3.29 24.17 17.46
C ALA A 519 -3.66 23.59 18.85
N GLY A 520 -3.56 24.40 19.93
CA GLY A 520 -3.79 23.97 21.31
C GLY A 520 -5.28 23.76 21.65
N ASP A 521 -6.09 24.80 21.50
CA ASP A 521 -7.50 24.81 21.93
C ASP A 521 -8.52 24.67 20.78
N GLY A 522 -8.07 24.83 19.53
CA GLY A 522 -8.92 24.75 18.34
C GLY A 522 -9.81 25.98 18.11
N GLU A 523 -9.63 27.05 18.88
CA GLU A 523 -10.38 28.29 18.66
C GLU A 523 -10.06 28.88 17.30
N VAL A 524 -11.08 29.42 16.63
CA VAL A 524 -10.91 30.19 15.40
C VAL A 524 -10.16 31.47 15.74
N ASN A 525 -9.02 31.66 15.10
CA ASN A 525 -8.30 32.91 15.21
C ASN A 525 -9.06 33.99 14.48
N PRO A 526 -9.51 35.07 15.18
CA PRO A 526 -10.07 36.21 14.47
C PRO A 526 -8.95 36.82 13.64
N VAL A 527 -9.06 36.70 12.32
CA VAL A 527 -8.29 37.52 11.40
C VAL A 527 -8.79 38.95 11.61
N ASP A 528 -7.98 39.73 12.32
CA ASP A 528 -8.24 41.17 12.53
C ASP A 528 -9.68 41.47 12.92
N ASP A 529 -10.08 41.20 14.17
CA ASP A 529 -11.32 41.75 14.70
C ASP A 529 -11.12 43.29 14.92
N PRO A 530 -11.58 44.12 14.01
CA PRO A 530 -11.44 45.56 14.14
C PRO A 530 -12.22 46.14 15.36
N LEU A 531 -13.06 45.27 15.97
CA LEU A 531 -13.83 45.64 17.17
C LEU A 531 -13.08 45.33 18.48
N ASN A 532 -11.94 44.65 18.43
CA ASN A 532 -11.11 44.39 19.61
C ASN A 532 -9.63 44.80 19.41
N PRO A 533 -9.33 46.09 19.34
CA PRO A 533 -7.97 46.61 19.05
C PRO A 533 -6.93 46.33 20.13
N GLY A 534 -7.30 45.67 21.24
CA GLY A 534 -6.39 45.20 22.29
C GLY A 534 -5.88 43.77 22.12
N PHE A 535 -6.35 43.06 21.10
CA PHE A 535 -5.97 41.69 20.81
C PHE A 535 -4.77 41.69 19.85
N SER A 536 -3.55 41.80 20.40
CA SER A 536 -2.34 41.66 19.58
C SER A 536 -1.88 40.21 19.55
N GLN A 537 -1.54 39.71 18.39
CA GLN A 537 -0.88 38.40 18.17
C GLN A 537 0.37 38.20 19.04
N ALA A 538 0.94 39.30 19.54
CA ALA A 538 2.20 39.30 20.30
C ALA A 538 2.05 38.90 21.80
N THR A 539 0.84 38.75 22.31
CA THR A 539 0.59 38.52 23.75
C THR A 539 0.15 37.07 24.11
N ARG A 540 -0.12 36.20 23.15
CA ARG A 540 -0.35 34.76 23.40
C ARG A 540 0.93 33.97 23.16
N GLN A 541 1.53 33.43 24.19
CA GLN A 541 2.75 32.60 24.18
C GLN A 541 2.54 31.21 23.54
N ASP A 542 1.29 30.83 23.21
CA ASP A 542 0.94 29.49 22.69
C ASP A 542 0.32 29.54 21.28
N PHE A 543 0.64 30.58 20.48
CA PHE A 543 0.00 30.81 19.21
C PHE A 543 0.77 30.14 18.06
N ASP A 544 0.29 28.96 17.63
CA ASP A 544 0.69 28.32 16.37
C ASP A 544 -0.54 28.20 15.44
N PRO A 545 -0.78 29.21 14.56
CA PRO A 545 -1.96 29.27 13.73
C PRO A 545 -1.87 28.24 12.59
N LEU A 546 -2.76 27.27 12.56
CA LEU A 546 -2.92 26.31 11.49
C LEU A 546 -4.06 26.74 10.55
N ASN A 547 -3.87 26.60 9.25
CA ASN A 547 -4.95 26.78 8.30
C ASN A 547 -6.09 25.79 8.55
N GLU A 548 -7.35 26.26 8.57
CA GLU A 548 -8.50 25.36 8.69
C GLU A 548 -8.78 24.68 7.35
N PHE A 549 -8.95 23.34 7.43
CA PHE A 549 -9.44 22.51 6.35
C PHE A 549 -10.71 21.78 6.78
N ARG A 550 -11.77 21.81 5.92
CA ARG A 550 -13.04 21.14 6.18
C ARG A 550 -13.31 20.03 5.18
N TYR A 551 -13.86 18.94 5.67
CA TYR A 551 -14.39 17.90 4.80
C TYR A 551 -15.67 18.37 4.12
N GLN A 552 -15.65 18.41 2.79
CA GLN A 552 -16.76 18.91 1.96
C GLN A 552 -17.02 17.98 0.78
N GLN A 553 -18.26 17.96 0.31
CA GLN A 553 -18.65 17.27 -0.91
C GLN A 553 -18.54 18.20 -2.12
N VAL A 554 -17.65 17.86 -3.03
CA VAL A 554 -17.43 18.62 -4.28
C VAL A 554 -17.67 17.72 -5.50
N ARG A 555 -17.94 18.30 -6.65
CA ARG A 555 -17.94 17.56 -7.91
C ARG A 555 -16.49 17.41 -8.37
N ALA A 556 -16.10 16.18 -8.72
CA ALA A 556 -14.75 15.94 -9.19
C ALA A 556 -14.73 15.07 -10.46
N ARG A 557 -13.68 15.22 -11.26
CA ARG A 557 -13.46 14.43 -12.46
C ARG A 557 -12.00 14.04 -12.55
N PHE A 558 -11.75 12.75 -12.74
CA PHE A 558 -10.44 12.17 -13.04
C PHE A 558 -10.47 11.62 -14.46
N THR A 559 -9.44 11.92 -15.25
CA THR A 559 -9.30 11.41 -16.63
C THR A 559 -7.84 11.03 -16.82
N GLY A 560 -7.58 9.89 -17.40
CA GLY A 560 -6.19 9.46 -17.62
C GLY A 560 -6.01 8.42 -18.70
N LEU A 561 -4.73 8.21 -19.00
CA LEU A 561 -4.22 7.24 -19.94
C LEU A 561 -3.08 6.46 -19.28
N GLU A 562 -3.07 5.15 -19.47
CA GLU A 562 -2.04 4.24 -19.00
C GLU A 562 -1.57 3.40 -20.19
N ALA A 563 -0.26 3.26 -20.35
CA ALA A 563 0.33 2.41 -21.38
C ALA A 563 1.52 1.65 -20.82
N SER A 564 1.66 0.39 -21.18
CA SER A 564 2.85 -0.42 -20.94
C SER A 564 3.06 -1.40 -22.08
N GLY A 565 4.31 -1.75 -22.34
CA GLY A 565 4.65 -2.71 -23.38
C GLY A 565 6.02 -3.33 -23.15
N ASN A 566 6.23 -4.49 -23.75
CA ASN A 566 7.51 -5.16 -23.82
C ASN A 566 7.80 -5.51 -25.26
N ILE A 567 8.99 -5.16 -25.74
CA ILE A 567 9.47 -5.50 -27.07
C ILE A 567 10.71 -6.38 -26.92
N ARG A 568 10.62 -7.64 -27.36
CA ARG A 568 11.74 -8.56 -27.43
C ARG A 568 12.63 -8.18 -28.61
N LEU A 569 13.82 -7.63 -28.34
CA LEU A 569 14.79 -7.20 -29.33
C LEU A 569 15.72 -8.34 -29.74
N ILE A 570 16.11 -9.19 -28.80
CA ILE A 570 16.94 -10.39 -29.01
C ILE A 570 16.26 -11.57 -28.31
N ASP A 571 16.10 -12.66 -29.08
CA ASP A 571 15.47 -13.91 -28.61
C ASP A 571 16.30 -15.11 -29.06
N LYS A 572 17.43 -15.34 -28.38
CA LYS A 572 18.37 -16.43 -28.62
C LYS A 572 18.83 -17.01 -27.26
N GLU A 573 20.07 -17.48 -27.16
CA GLU A 573 20.73 -17.88 -25.91
C GLU A 573 20.72 -16.73 -24.88
N ALA A 574 20.84 -15.50 -25.37
CA ALA A 574 20.59 -14.29 -24.58
C ALA A 574 19.30 -13.63 -25.05
N THR A 575 18.62 -12.99 -24.11
CA THR A 575 17.42 -12.19 -24.36
C THR A 575 17.70 -10.70 -24.11
N LEU A 576 17.13 -9.85 -24.93
CA LEU A 576 17.12 -8.40 -24.71
C LEU A 576 15.70 -7.89 -24.91
N ASP A 577 15.12 -7.36 -23.85
CA ASP A 577 13.78 -6.77 -23.84
C ASP A 577 13.85 -5.27 -23.62
N LEU A 578 13.02 -4.52 -24.35
CA LEU A 578 12.73 -3.13 -24.09
C LEU A 578 11.35 -3.02 -23.47
N ALA A 579 11.31 -2.76 -22.15
CA ALA A 579 10.08 -2.48 -21.43
C ALA A 579 9.79 -0.97 -21.46
N LEU A 580 8.57 -0.61 -21.88
CA LEU A 580 8.12 0.77 -22.02
C LEU A 580 6.92 1.00 -21.09
N ARG A 581 6.81 2.22 -20.56
CA ARG A 581 5.65 2.64 -19.78
C ARG A 581 5.37 4.13 -19.94
N ALA A 582 4.11 4.48 -19.88
CA ALA A 582 3.67 5.87 -19.83
C ALA A 582 2.34 5.96 -19.06
N ASP A 583 2.16 7.04 -18.33
CA ASP A 583 0.87 7.36 -17.73
C ASP A 583 0.66 8.86 -17.58
N MET A 584 -0.61 9.24 -17.54
CA MET A 584 -1.05 10.58 -17.21
C MET A 584 -2.36 10.54 -16.47
N VAL A 585 -2.55 11.44 -15.52
CA VAL A 585 -3.82 11.69 -14.85
C VAL A 585 -4.08 13.17 -14.73
N ARG A 586 -5.32 13.57 -14.98
CA ARG A 586 -5.86 14.90 -14.70
C ARG A 586 -7.01 14.76 -13.72
N ALA A 587 -7.00 15.55 -12.67
CA ALA A 587 -8.08 15.59 -11.71
C ALA A 587 -8.53 17.05 -11.46
N ASP A 588 -9.84 17.26 -11.51
CA ASP A 588 -10.49 18.56 -11.42
C ASP A 588 -11.51 18.59 -10.28
N ASN A 589 -11.46 19.60 -9.45
CA ASN A 589 -12.56 20.04 -8.62
C ASN A 589 -13.49 20.91 -9.47
N LEU A 590 -14.57 20.32 -9.96
CA LEU A 590 -15.53 21.00 -10.84
C LEU A 590 -16.44 21.98 -10.10
N SER A 591 -16.46 21.98 -8.76
CA SER A 591 -17.25 22.90 -7.96
C SER A 591 -16.67 24.31 -7.95
N ILE A 592 -15.34 24.40 -7.98
CA ILE A 592 -14.59 25.68 -7.94
C ILE A 592 -13.70 25.91 -9.17
N GLY A 593 -13.68 24.98 -10.13
CA GLY A 593 -12.91 25.10 -11.37
C GLY A 593 -11.39 25.01 -11.20
N GLN A 594 -10.91 24.39 -10.12
CA GLN A 594 -9.47 24.20 -9.86
C GLN A 594 -9.04 22.75 -10.03
N PRO A 595 -7.74 22.49 -10.25
CA PRO A 595 -7.18 21.12 -10.13
C PRO A 595 -7.38 20.60 -8.71
N LEU A 596 -7.35 19.26 -8.54
CA LEU A 596 -7.16 18.64 -7.24
C LEU A 596 -5.68 18.60 -6.88
N SER A 597 -5.39 18.60 -5.58
CA SER A 597 -4.03 18.51 -5.03
C SER A 597 -3.40 17.13 -5.28
N ARG A 598 -2.07 17.07 -5.27
CA ARG A 598 -1.26 15.84 -5.24
C ARG A 598 -1.53 14.90 -6.42
N ILE A 599 -1.72 15.44 -7.60
CA ILE A 599 -1.91 14.69 -8.83
C ILE A 599 -0.56 14.49 -9.53
N ALA A 600 -0.25 13.24 -9.85
CA ALA A 600 0.97 12.89 -10.57
C ALA A 600 1.02 13.58 -11.96
N PRO A 601 2.15 14.13 -12.36
CA PRO A 601 2.33 14.67 -13.72
C PRO A 601 2.38 13.55 -14.76
N VAL A 602 2.56 13.89 -16.02
CA VAL A 602 2.84 12.90 -17.08
C VAL A 602 4.17 12.21 -16.77
N ARG A 603 4.15 10.87 -16.79
CA ARG A 603 5.35 10.04 -16.56
C ARG A 603 5.57 9.11 -17.74
N VAL A 604 6.85 8.95 -18.11
CA VAL A 604 7.31 8.01 -19.13
C VAL A 604 8.56 7.29 -18.64
N GLY A 605 8.69 6.02 -18.96
CA GLY A 605 9.87 5.23 -18.62
C GLY A 605 10.21 4.21 -19.68
N ALA A 606 11.49 3.91 -19.78
CA ALA A 606 12.00 2.85 -20.61
C ALA A 606 13.09 2.08 -19.86
N THR A 607 13.09 0.76 -20.00
CA THR A 607 14.06 -0.12 -19.35
C THR A 607 14.51 -1.19 -20.34
N LEU A 608 15.81 -1.25 -20.61
CA LEU A 608 16.45 -2.38 -21.27
C LEU A 608 16.71 -3.47 -20.24
N LYS A 609 16.28 -4.70 -20.52
CA LYS A 609 16.47 -5.88 -19.69
C LYS A 609 17.24 -6.92 -20.50
N TYR A 610 18.43 -7.28 -20.04
CA TYR A 610 19.26 -8.31 -20.64
C TYR A 610 19.32 -9.54 -19.75
N GLY A 611 19.19 -10.73 -20.33
CA GLY A 611 19.33 -12.01 -19.63
C GLY A 611 20.16 -12.99 -20.44
N SER A 612 21.09 -13.68 -19.80
CA SER A 612 21.89 -14.75 -20.42
C SER A 612 22.29 -15.77 -19.37
N GLY A 613 21.79 -16.99 -19.49
CA GLY A 613 22.03 -18.05 -18.51
C GLY A 613 21.65 -17.61 -17.09
N PRO A 614 22.58 -17.67 -16.11
CA PRO A 614 22.32 -17.27 -14.74
C PRO A 614 22.34 -15.75 -14.48
N PHE A 615 22.79 -14.96 -15.45
CA PHE A 615 22.96 -13.51 -15.31
C PHE A 615 21.80 -12.74 -15.89
N ALA A 616 21.28 -11.75 -15.15
CA ALA A 616 20.34 -10.77 -15.64
C ALA A 616 20.74 -9.35 -15.22
N THR A 617 20.47 -8.38 -16.07
CA THR A 617 20.73 -6.96 -15.75
C THR A 617 19.70 -6.06 -16.43
N SER A 618 19.50 -4.89 -15.86
CA SER A 618 18.65 -3.86 -16.47
C SER A 618 19.25 -2.48 -16.30
N LEU A 619 18.95 -1.61 -17.27
CA LEU A 619 19.20 -0.17 -17.18
C LEU A 619 17.96 0.56 -17.71
N GLY A 620 17.45 1.48 -16.92
CA GLY A 620 16.23 2.21 -17.29
C GLY A 620 16.21 3.61 -16.73
N PHE A 621 15.26 4.38 -17.24
CA PHE A 621 14.94 5.70 -16.71
C PHE A 621 13.45 5.87 -16.47
N ASP A 622 13.15 6.77 -15.56
CA ASP A 622 11.82 7.25 -15.24
C ASP A 622 11.84 8.77 -15.30
N ARG A 623 11.11 9.34 -16.25
CA ARG A 623 10.94 10.77 -16.41
C ARG A 623 9.56 11.19 -15.94
N SER A 624 9.54 12.15 -15.04
CA SER A 624 8.36 12.88 -14.58
C SER A 624 8.41 14.27 -15.21
N SER A 625 7.33 14.70 -15.84
CA SER A 625 7.24 16.08 -16.34
C SER A 625 7.04 17.05 -15.16
N ALA A 626 7.19 18.36 -15.41
CA ALA A 626 6.80 19.37 -14.44
C ALA A 626 5.31 19.27 -14.12
N GLN A 627 4.95 19.46 -12.85
CA GLN A 627 3.56 19.63 -12.43
C GLN A 627 3.30 21.10 -12.08
N THR A 628 2.77 21.81 -13.07
CA THR A 628 2.38 23.22 -12.92
C THR A 628 0.89 23.39 -12.70
N ARG A 629 0.13 22.32 -12.87
CA ARG A 629 -1.32 22.30 -12.71
C ARG A 629 -1.67 21.90 -11.29
N VAL A 630 -1.56 22.84 -10.37
CA VAL A 630 -1.81 22.68 -8.93
C VAL A 630 -2.91 23.66 -8.49
N PRO A 631 -3.71 23.36 -7.43
CA PRO A 631 -4.65 24.33 -6.88
C PRO A 631 -3.92 25.49 -6.21
N THR A 632 -4.66 26.54 -5.91
CA THR A 632 -4.13 27.68 -5.15
C THR A 632 -3.63 27.21 -3.77
N GLY A 633 -2.43 27.62 -3.39
CA GLY A 633 -1.77 27.21 -2.14
C GLY A 633 -0.81 26.04 -2.28
N ASP A 634 -0.97 25.19 -3.29
CA ASP A 634 -0.03 24.09 -3.55
C ASP A 634 1.19 24.55 -4.36
N ARG A 635 2.30 23.84 -4.17
CA ARG A 635 3.55 24.10 -4.87
C ARG A 635 3.67 23.30 -6.17
N SER A 636 4.04 23.96 -7.27
CA SER A 636 4.45 23.29 -8.50
C SER A 636 5.78 22.56 -8.34
N THR A 637 6.00 21.51 -9.14
CA THR A 637 7.28 20.76 -9.16
C THR A 637 7.91 20.77 -10.54
N ASP A 638 9.24 20.80 -10.56
CA ASP A 638 10.03 20.71 -11.79
C ASP A 638 10.02 19.30 -12.37
N ALA A 639 10.34 19.20 -13.65
CA ALA A 639 10.57 17.92 -14.31
C ALA A 639 11.89 17.29 -13.86
N TYR A 640 11.89 15.96 -13.72
CA TYR A 640 13.11 15.21 -13.38
C TYR A 640 13.19 13.87 -14.13
N THR A 641 14.39 13.30 -14.16
CA THR A 641 14.64 11.97 -14.74
C THR A 641 15.51 11.17 -13.78
N LEU A 642 14.99 10.04 -13.28
CA LEU A 642 15.74 9.11 -12.45
C LEU A 642 16.23 7.94 -13.30
N TRP A 643 17.54 7.70 -13.27
CA TRP A 643 18.15 6.54 -13.90
C TRP A 643 18.38 5.45 -12.85
N ASN A 644 17.99 4.22 -13.17
CA ASN A 644 18.10 3.07 -12.28
C ASN A 644 18.71 1.88 -13.04
N ALA A 645 19.50 1.08 -12.33
CA ALA A 645 20.10 -0.14 -12.88
C ALA A 645 19.97 -1.29 -11.88
N THR A 646 19.85 -2.51 -12.40
CA THR A 646 19.87 -3.74 -11.59
C THR A 646 20.81 -4.76 -12.21
N ALA A 647 21.36 -5.64 -11.39
CA ALA A 647 22.07 -6.83 -11.83
C ALA A 647 21.76 -7.99 -10.87
N SER A 648 21.62 -9.19 -11.39
CA SER A 648 21.46 -10.41 -10.61
C SER A 648 22.26 -11.56 -11.19
N TYR A 649 22.66 -12.47 -10.31
CA TYR A 649 23.37 -13.68 -10.68
C TYR A 649 22.87 -14.86 -9.87
N ARG A 650 22.43 -15.90 -10.55
CA ARG A 650 21.80 -17.08 -9.95
C ARG A 650 22.75 -18.26 -9.96
N VAL A 651 22.98 -18.86 -8.80
CA VAL A 651 23.86 -20.04 -8.63
C VAL A 651 23.05 -21.17 -8.02
N LYS A 652 23.14 -22.35 -8.61
CA LYS A 652 22.61 -23.57 -8.00
C LYS A 652 23.77 -24.30 -7.30
N THR A 653 23.58 -24.64 -6.02
CA THR A 653 24.57 -25.34 -5.20
C THR A 653 23.85 -26.48 -4.46
N GLY A 654 23.95 -27.71 -4.99
CA GLY A 654 23.15 -28.82 -4.50
C GLY A 654 21.64 -28.55 -4.54
N PRO A 655 20.92 -28.72 -3.42
CA PRO A 655 19.49 -28.41 -3.34
C PRO A 655 19.20 -26.90 -3.24
N ALA A 656 20.22 -26.09 -2.94
CA ALA A 656 20.03 -24.64 -2.71
C ALA A 656 20.21 -23.84 -4.00
N GLN A 657 19.43 -22.76 -4.11
CA GLN A 657 19.56 -21.73 -5.12
C GLN A 657 19.95 -20.42 -4.45
N LEU A 658 21.05 -19.82 -4.91
CA LEU A 658 21.53 -18.52 -4.45
C LEU A 658 21.26 -17.48 -5.53
N LEU A 659 20.62 -16.38 -5.17
CA LEU A 659 20.42 -15.22 -6.03
C LEU A 659 21.17 -14.03 -5.42
N TRP A 660 22.31 -13.69 -6.02
CA TRP A 660 23.01 -12.43 -5.73
C TRP A 660 22.36 -11.31 -6.51
N TYR A 661 22.16 -10.15 -5.89
CA TYR A 661 21.59 -9.00 -6.59
C TYR A 661 22.24 -7.69 -6.18
N ALA A 662 22.23 -6.76 -7.12
CA ALA A 662 22.59 -5.37 -6.93
C ALA A 662 21.54 -4.47 -7.57
N ARG A 663 21.19 -3.37 -6.92
CA ARG A 663 20.31 -2.32 -7.44
C ARG A 663 20.92 -0.96 -7.19
N LEU A 664 20.95 -0.11 -8.21
CA LEU A 664 21.42 1.26 -8.15
C LEU A 664 20.25 2.19 -8.49
N ASP A 665 19.76 2.89 -7.48
CA ASP A 665 18.68 3.86 -7.60
C ASP A 665 19.26 5.27 -7.78
N ASN A 666 18.59 6.11 -8.58
CA ASN A 666 18.97 7.50 -8.84
C ASN A 666 20.47 7.63 -9.19
N LEU A 667 20.91 6.90 -10.20
CA LEU A 667 22.33 6.78 -10.63
C LEU A 667 22.99 8.16 -10.84
N THR A 668 22.25 9.11 -11.38
CA THR A 668 22.74 10.47 -11.65
C THR A 668 22.71 11.38 -10.43
N ASN A 669 22.21 10.91 -9.29
CA ASN A 669 21.97 11.69 -8.06
C ASN A 669 21.16 12.98 -8.33
N GLN A 670 20.10 12.84 -9.14
CA GLN A 670 19.19 13.92 -9.52
C GLN A 670 18.39 14.40 -8.31
N LEU A 671 18.32 15.69 -8.08
CA LEU A 671 17.38 16.31 -7.15
C LEU A 671 15.97 16.27 -7.76
N ALA A 672 15.01 15.78 -6.98
CA ALA A 672 13.63 15.69 -7.39
C ALA A 672 12.68 15.82 -6.19
N TYR A 673 11.49 16.37 -6.44
CA TYR A 673 10.39 16.47 -5.48
C TYR A 673 9.15 15.82 -6.06
N SER A 674 8.44 15.03 -5.24
CA SER A 674 7.22 14.36 -5.68
C SER A 674 6.03 15.33 -5.68
N ALA A 675 5.37 15.49 -6.81
CA ALA A 675 4.13 16.27 -6.92
C ALA A 675 2.95 15.65 -6.16
N THR A 676 3.06 14.37 -5.78
CA THR A 676 2.02 13.65 -5.03
C THR A 676 2.27 13.67 -3.51
N SER A 677 3.41 14.20 -3.06
CA SER A 677 3.73 14.37 -1.66
C SER A 677 3.11 15.66 -1.11
N VAL A 678 2.43 15.56 0.03
CA VAL A 678 1.99 16.74 0.78
C VAL A 678 3.17 17.58 1.27
N LEU A 679 4.29 16.93 1.60
CA LEU A 679 5.53 17.59 2.08
C LEU A 679 6.14 18.55 1.07
N THR A 680 5.86 18.36 -0.22
CA THR A 680 6.30 19.30 -1.27
C THR A 680 5.68 20.67 -1.12
N SER A 681 4.46 20.77 -0.59
CA SER A 681 3.79 22.05 -0.32
C SER A 681 3.99 22.53 1.11
N THR A 682 4.10 21.63 2.10
CA THR A 682 4.07 21.98 3.53
C THR A 682 5.45 22.25 4.13
N VAL A 683 6.48 21.49 3.75
CA VAL A 683 7.81 21.55 4.39
C VAL A 683 8.97 21.70 3.40
N PHE A 684 8.72 22.15 2.17
CA PHE A 684 9.78 22.38 1.19
C PHE A 684 10.91 23.26 1.79
N PRO A 685 12.21 22.93 1.57
CA PRO A 685 12.76 21.86 0.73
C PRO A 685 13.15 20.56 1.48
N LYS A 686 12.66 20.32 2.69
CA LYS A 686 13.13 19.26 3.61
C LYS A 686 12.97 17.83 3.08
N ALA A 687 12.01 17.56 2.19
CA ALA A 687 11.63 16.23 1.76
C ALA A 687 11.84 15.96 0.25
N PRO A 688 13.06 16.04 -0.29
CA PRO A 688 13.33 15.58 -1.64
C PRO A 688 13.17 14.06 -1.76
N LEU A 689 13.03 13.56 -2.98
CA LEU A 689 13.18 12.12 -3.25
C LEU A 689 14.62 11.67 -2.92
N PRO A 690 14.82 10.39 -2.54
CA PRO A 690 16.13 9.87 -2.17
C PRO A 690 17.21 10.11 -3.23
N GLY A 691 18.39 10.49 -2.78
CA GLY A 691 19.59 10.55 -3.61
C GLY A 691 20.06 9.16 -4.05
N ARG A 692 21.26 9.10 -4.63
CA ARG A 692 21.86 7.85 -5.10
C ARG A 692 21.96 6.81 -4.00
N ASN A 693 21.51 5.57 -4.31
CA ASN A 693 21.57 4.44 -3.40
C ASN A 693 22.01 3.18 -4.16
N LEU A 694 23.07 2.53 -3.68
CA LEU A 694 23.43 1.17 -4.10
C LEU A 694 22.94 0.20 -3.01
N LYS A 695 22.08 -0.74 -3.41
CA LYS A 695 21.64 -1.86 -2.57
C LYS A 695 22.22 -3.16 -3.14
N VAL A 696 22.85 -3.95 -2.30
CA VAL A 696 23.35 -5.29 -2.65
C VAL A 696 22.74 -6.32 -1.71
N GLY A 697 22.54 -7.52 -2.17
CA GLY A 697 21.99 -8.57 -1.32
C GLY A 697 22.13 -9.97 -1.89
N LEU A 698 21.68 -10.90 -1.06
CA LEU A 698 21.64 -12.31 -1.35
C LEU A 698 20.28 -12.87 -0.92
N GLN A 699 19.68 -13.66 -1.81
CA GLN A 699 18.58 -14.54 -1.43
C GLN A 699 19.01 -15.98 -1.63
N ALA A 700 18.91 -16.79 -0.58
CA ALA A 700 19.14 -18.23 -0.63
C ALA A 700 17.81 -18.95 -0.42
N SER A 701 17.50 -19.95 -1.27
CA SER A 701 16.32 -20.81 -1.14
C SER A 701 16.71 -22.27 -1.27
N PHE A 702 16.04 -23.16 -0.55
CA PHE A 702 16.27 -24.60 -0.53
C PHE A 702 14.97 -25.38 -0.39
#